data_415fb2a3c13ecb1a1f9a0271fb5439e0
#
_entry.id   415fb2a3c13ecb1a1f9a0271fb5439e0
#
_cell.length_a   1.000
_cell.length_b   1.000
_cell.length_c   1.000
_cell.angle_alpha   90.00
_cell.angle_beta   90.00
_cell.angle_gamma   90.00
#
_symmetry.space_group_name_H-M   'P 1'
#
loop_
_entity.id
_entity.type
_entity.pdbx_description
1 polymer ?
#
loop_
_entity_poly.entity_id
_entity_poly.type
_entity_poly.pdbx_seq_one_letter_code
_entity_poly.pdbx_strand_id
1 'polypeptide(L)'
;MPDEVALARTATTATTDTTDTTVRRTTVRVPAAPLGPENPLPALRERPEQHRLDSRERDAMPPDMARQIGYAPLRTVLPVRVLDGYGRDRAPADLDAVVLENDRLRATVLPGLGGRLYSLLHKPTGRELLYRNSVFQPADFALAGAWFSGGVEWNLGATGHAAHTCAPLHAARLTAPDGGEMLRLWEWERLRDLPFQVDLWLPSGSDFLHVGIRVRNPHGRTVPVYWWSNTAVPETAGTRVLVPADAAWHFDYHRTLTHVPVPCPPGGPDSTDTTYPARFAYAADHFFDIQGDDRRWIAALDGDGRGLVQTSTDGLRGRKLFRWGRGPGGRRWQEWLTEPGTGGYLEIQAGLARTQLEHIPMAAESELCWLEAYGPLDADPALVHGADWSTARAEAAARLEAALPRADLDAAHAAWLTRADADPDPADILATGSGWGALEVERGRFALPGTPFRPATLGPAQKPWLELLVAGVFPRPAAAAAAPGPTLVAAEWRELMEAVDTYPGNEWYRDYHLGIAQWAAGDRAQAVRSWERSLAAHASPWVLRALAVADTAADRPERAAERYLAGYDALAATLTDAVTLTDAVTVTPADPVSLPADPGLPDEAGQSARTVLRAFALEAVPALLAAGRADDAARVLDRPVPGPDGAVTPLDGGRVELLRARTALAQGDPGRARAILDTGVVVEDLAEGDETLSDTWYAVAEALHTDQAPAGKGADQQDGASGDARARARQAHPLPPGYDFRMRPEDPQKRQDPQKRQDPQNPSDPH
;
A
#
# COMPACT_ATOMS: atom_id res chain seq x y z
N MET A 1 -22.24 17.27 27.62
CA MET A 1 -21.04 17.15 28.47
C MET A 1 -20.65 15.69 28.47
N PRO A 2 -19.68 15.26 27.67
CA PRO A 2 -19.09 13.96 27.82
C PRO A 2 -17.77 14.08 28.59
N ASP A 3 -17.52 13.08 29.42
CA ASP A 3 -16.48 12.99 30.42
C ASP A 3 -15.05 13.02 29.84
N GLU A 4 -14.20 13.80 30.50
CA GLU A 4 -12.75 13.74 30.35
C GLU A 4 -12.24 12.36 30.76
N VAL A 5 -11.66 11.62 29.81
CA VAL A 5 -10.88 10.43 30.11
C VAL A 5 -9.56 10.85 30.73
N ALA A 6 -9.48 10.68 32.03
CA ALA A 6 -8.32 10.98 32.86
C ALA A 6 -7.11 10.16 32.42
N LEU A 7 -6.08 10.83 31.91
CA LEU A 7 -4.72 10.32 31.77
C LEU A 7 -4.13 10.08 33.18
N ALA A 8 -3.90 8.82 33.52
CA ALA A 8 -3.19 8.45 34.75
C ALA A 8 -1.77 9.03 34.74
N ARG A 9 -1.54 10.05 35.59
CA ARG A 9 -0.25 10.59 35.89
C ARG A 9 0.48 9.67 36.87
N THR A 10 1.49 8.97 36.37
CA THR A 10 2.60 8.49 37.20
C THR A 10 3.90 8.84 36.46
N ALA A 11 4.43 10.00 36.77
CA ALA A 11 5.81 10.32 36.46
C ALA A 11 6.32 11.28 37.54
N THR A 12 7.20 10.79 38.34
CA THR A 12 8.09 11.63 39.16
C THR A 12 9.11 12.22 38.20
N THR A 13 8.93 13.45 37.80
CA THR A 13 9.88 14.19 36.96
C THR A 13 10.90 14.84 37.80
N ALA A 14 12.13 14.36 37.67
CA ALA A 14 13.31 15.23 37.92
C ALA A 14 13.42 16.18 36.72
N THR A 15 13.14 17.44 36.89
CA THR A 15 13.42 18.52 35.95
C THR A 15 14.92 18.64 35.77
N THR A 16 15.48 18.04 34.75
CA THR A 16 16.74 18.48 34.17
C THR A 16 16.41 19.44 33.05
N ASP A 17 16.86 20.68 33.16
CA ASP A 17 16.92 21.69 32.10
C ASP A 17 17.88 21.17 31.01
N THR A 18 17.38 20.31 30.08
CA THR A 18 18.15 19.90 28.94
C THR A 18 17.42 20.40 27.68
N THR A 19 18.04 21.39 27.03
CA THR A 19 17.66 21.89 25.71
C THR A 19 17.94 20.88 24.60
N ASP A 20 18.54 19.74 24.91
CA ASP A 20 18.98 18.72 23.97
C ASP A 20 17.83 17.78 23.59
N THR A 21 17.79 17.40 22.31
CA THR A 21 16.84 16.40 21.80
C THR A 21 17.07 15.05 22.44
N THR A 22 15.99 14.40 22.85
CA THR A 22 16.01 13.05 23.42
C THR A 22 15.24 12.08 22.54
N VAL A 23 15.74 10.84 22.40
CA VAL A 23 15.11 9.73 21.70
C VAL A 23 14.86 8.59 22.68
N ARG A 24 13.60 8.20 22.86
CA ARG A 24 13.23 7.16 23.83
C ARG A 24 12.12 6.26 23.33
N ARG A 25 12.16 4.98 23.73
CA ARG A 25 11.07 4.02 23.50
C ARG A 25 9.84 4.38 24.35
N THR A 26 8.68 4.12 23.79
CA THR A 26 7.37 4.25 24.45
C THR A 26 6.35 3.36 23.76
N THR A 27 5.09 3.44 24.15
CA THR A 27 3.95 2.84 23.46
C THR A 27 2.87 3.89 23.19
N VAL A 28 2.09 3.66 22.15
CA VAL A 28 0.89 4.45 21.83
C VAL A 28 -0.31 3.51 21.92
N ARG A 29 -1.24 3.82 22.83
CA ARG A 29 -2.46 3.03 23.01
C ARG A 29 -3.56 3.57 22.12
N VAL A 30 -4.07 2.70 21.23
CA VAL A 30 -5.17 3.03 20.29
C VAL A 30 -6.09 1.81 20.12
N PRO A 31 -7.37 2.02 19.74
CA PRO A 31 -8.17 0.94 19.20
C PRO A 31 -7.56 0.47 17.87
N ALA A 32 -7.15 -0.78 17.79
CA ALA A 32 -6.47 -1.35 16.64
C ALA A 32 -7.18 -2.60 16.12
N ALA A 33 -7.37 -2.69 14.82
CA ALA A 33 -7.72 -3.92 14.15
C ALA A 33 -6.44 -4.75 13.91
N PRO A 34 -6.50 -6.09 13.99
CA PRO A 34 -5.34 -6.92 13.74
C PRO A 34 -4.95 -6.86 12.25
N LEU A 35 -3.65 -6.89 11.96
CA LEU A 35 -3.13 -7.03 10.58
C LEU A 35 -3.43 -8.42 9.99
N GLY A 36 -3.55 -9.43 10.85
CA GLY A 36 -3.69 -10.80 10.40
C GLY A 36 -2.43 -11.35 9.70
N PRO A 37 -2.50 -12.57 9.19
CA PRO A 37 -1.38 -13.19 8.48
C PRO A 37 -1.23 -12.64 7.05
N GLU A 38 0.00 -12.74 6.52
CA GLU A 38 0.24 -12.56 5.09
C GLU A 38 -0.50 -13.61 4.25
N ASN A 39 -0.89 -13.23 3.04
CA ASN A 39 -1.44 -14.17 2.06
C ASN A 39 -0.38 -15.24 1.72
N PRO A 40 -0.69 -16.54 1.86
CA PRO A 40 0.26 -17.62 1.59
C PRO A 40 0.63 -17.77 0.11
N LEU A 41 -0.16 -17.16 -0.78
CA LEU A 41 0.04 -17.27 -2.22
C LEU A 41 0.99 -16.18 -2.72
N PRO A 42 1.96 -16.50 -3.59
CA PRO A 42 2.77 -15.46 -4.24
C PRO A 42 1.89 -14.58 -5.14
N ALA A 43 2.14 -13.27 -5.14
CA ALA A 43 1.37 -12.28 -5.87
C ALA A 43 1.69 -12.33 -7.39
N LEU A 44 1.19 -13.34 -8.09
CA LEU A 44 1.45 -13.56 -9.52
C LEU A 44 0.57 -12.70 -10.44
N ARG A 45 -0.53 -12.13 -9.93
CA ARG A 45 -1.42 -11.28 -10.74
C ARG A 45 -0.66 -10.03 -11.20
N GLU A 46 -0.82 -9.71 -12.48
CA GLU A 46 -0.26 -8.47 -13.01
C GLU A 46 -1.02 -7.25 -12.50
N ARG A 47 -0.25 -6.21 -12.25
CA ARG A 47 -0.80 -4.90 -11.91
C ARG A 47 -1.30 -4.20 -13.19
N PRO A 48 -2.46 -3.54 -13.15
CA PRO A 48 -2.94 -2.76 -14.28
C PRO A 48 -2.02 -1.55 -14.51
N GLU A 49 -2.00 -1.07 -15.75
CA GLU A 49 -1.32 0.18 -16.09
C GLU A 49 -1.90 1.35 -15.28
N GLN A 50 -1.04 2.19 -14.74
CA GLN A 50 -1.44 3.28 -13.83
C GLN A 50 -2.05 4.48 -14.55
N HIS A 51 -1.76 4.67 -15.85
CA HIS A 51 -2.20 5.82 -16.65
C HIS A 51 -2.78 5.38 -18.01
N ARG A 52 -3.49 6.31 -18.67
CA ARG A 52 -4.03 6.15 -20.02
C ARG A 52 -3.55 7.30 -20.91
N LEU A 53 -2.24 7.53 -20.96
CA LEU A 53 -1.64 8.62 -21.74
C LEU A 53 -1.41 8.17 -23.18
N ASP A 54 -1.92 8.94 -24.12
CA ASP A 54 -1.63 8.75 -25.54
C ASP A 54 -0.33 9.46 -25.99
N SER A 55 0.05 9.30 -27.26
CA SER A 55 1.26 9.89 -27.80
C SER A 55 1.20 11.42 -27.82
N ARG A 56 0.03 12.01 -28.08
CA ARG A 56 -0.15 13.47 -28.15
C ARG A 56 -0.01 14.10 -26.77
N GLU A 57 -0.54 13.47 -25.74
CA GLU A 57 -0.40 13.90 -24.35
C GLU A 57 1.08 13.85 -23.92
N ARG A 58 1.80 12.77 -24.29
CA ARG A 58 3.24 12.64 -24.02
C ARG A 58 4.08 13.71 -24.75
N ASP A 59 3.75 14.03 -26.00
CA ASP A 59 4.46 15.04 -26.79
C ASP A 59 4.28 16.47 -26.22
N ALA A 60 3.21 16.71 -25.45
CA ALA A 60 2.94 17.98 -24.78
C ALA A 60 3.68 18.14 -23.44
N MET A 61 4.32 17.09 -22.93
CA MET A 61 5.03 17.09 -21.64
C MET A 61 6.50 17.49 -21.77
N PRO A 62 7.14 17.93 -20.67
CA PRO A 62 8.59 18.03 -20.62
C PRO A 62 9.25 16.69 -21.02
N PRO A 63 10.30 16.69 -21.85
CA PRO A 63 10.88 15.47 -22.42
C PRO A 63 11.41 14.47 -21.38
N ASP A 64 11.90 14.94 -20.24
CA ASP A 64 12.34 14.09 -19.12
C ASP A 64 11.14 13.40 -18.45
N MET A 65 10.07 14.12 -18.19
CA MET A 65 8.81 13.61 -17.65
C MET A 65 8.19 12.54 -18.57
N ALA A 66 8.09 12.83 -19.88
CA ALA A 66 7.56 11.89 -20.86
C ALA A 66 8.32 10.56 -20.92
N ARG A 67 9.66 10.59 -20.71
CA ARG A 67 10.49 9.38 -20.64
C ARG A 67 10.36 8.62 -19.31
N GLN A 68 10.12 9.33 -18.21
CA GLN A 68 10.06 8.74 -16.85
C GLN A 68 8.68 8.16 -16.52
N ILE A 69 7.60 8.68 -17.11
CA ILE A 69 6.26 8.11 -16.96
C ILE A 69 6.20 6.73 -17.60
N GLY A 70 5.92 5.72 -16.79
CA GLY A 70 5.88 4.33 -17.22
C GLY A 70 7.27 3.73 -17.48
N TYR A 71 8.38 4.38 -17.07
CA TYR A 71 9.70 3.76 -17.09
C TYR A 71 9.77 2.60 -16.11
N ALA A 72 10.13 1.41 -16.61
CA ALA A 72 10.25 0.17 -15.83
C ALA A 72 9.08 -0.05 -14.83
N PRO A 73 7.83 -0.15 -15.33
CA PRO A 73 6.67 -0.30 -14.47
C PRO A 73 6.76 -1.57 -13.64
N LEU A 74 6.18 -1.54 -12.42
CA LEU A 74 6.10 -2.72 -11.57
C LEU A 74 5.01 -3.65 -12.12
N ARG A 75 5.39 -4.83 -12.59
CA ARG A 75 4.45 -5.83 -13.17
C ARG A 75 3.67 -6.59 -12.10
N THR A 76 4.33 -6.96 -11.01
CA THR A 76 3.75 -7.68 -9.87
C THR A 76 4.37 -7.12 -8.59
N VAL A 77 3.81 -7.41 -7.42
CA VAL A 77 4.41 -7.05 -6.14
C VAL A 77 5.37 -8.12 -5.59
N LEU A 78 5.74 -9.12 -6.40
CA LEU A 78 6.80 -10.06 -6.05
C LEU A 78 8.13 -9.31 -5.79
N PRO A 79 8.91 -9.72 -4.80
CA PRO A 79 8.82 -10.93 -3.96
C PRO A 79 7.99 -10.73 -2.68
N VAL A 80 7.30 -9.60 -2.51
CA VAL A 80 6.51 -9.32 -1.32
C VAL A 80 5.21 -10.11 -1.36
N ARG A 81 4.75 -10.59 -0.21
CA ARG A 81 3.43 -11.17 -0.03
C ARG A 81 2.41 -10.11 0.30
N VAL A 82 1.16 -10.34 -0.11
CA VAL A 82 0.07 -9.43 0.19
C VAL A 82 -0.36 -9.59 1.64
N LEU A 83 -0.60 -8.48 2.33
CA LEU A 83 -1.21 -8.40 3.65
C LEU A 83 -2.71 -8.12 3.47
N ASP A 84 -3.51 -9.17 3.37
CA ASP A 84 -4.98 -9.11 3.19
C ASP A 84 -5.76 -9.83 4.30
N GLY A 85 -5.05 -10.29 5.34
CA GLY A 85 -5.63 -11.01 6.47
C GLY A 85 -6.21 -10.13 7.57
N TYR A 86 -6.17 -8.80 7.42
CA TYR A 86 -6.64 -7.87 8.44
C TYR A 86 -8.17 -7.87 8.57
N GLY A 87 -8.62 -7.52 9.78
CA GLY A 87 -10.04 -7.39 10.11
C GLY A 87 -10.46 -5.94 10.33
N ARG A 88 -11.70 -5.78 10.81
CA ARG A 88 -12.27 -4.49 11.18
C ARG A 88 -12.64 -4.37 12.65
N ASP A 89 -12.60 -5.47 13.37
CA ASP A 89 -12.88 -5.51 14.80
C ASP A 89 -11.69 -4.95 15.58
N ARG A 90 -11.87 -3.76 16.14
CA ARG A 90 -10.83 -3.04 16.87
C ARG A 90 -10.90 -3.32 18.36
N ALA A 91 -9.76 -3.60 18.95
CA ALA A 91 -9.57 -3.70 20.39
C ALA A 91 -8.46 -2.75 20.86
N PRO A 92 -8.46 -2.26 22.12
CA PRO A 92 -7.37 -1.49 22.64
C PRO A 92 -6.05 -2.25 22.54
N ALA A 93 -5.06 -1.68 21.85
CA ALA A 93 -3.72 -2.24 21.68
C ALA A 93 -2.64 -1.19 21.98
N ASP A 94 -1.51 -1.63 22.44
CA ASP A 94 -0.32 -0.81 22.64
C ASP A 94 0.62 -1.02 21.45
N LEU A 95 0.82 0.04 20.65
CA LEU A 95 1.74 0.05 19.53
C LEU A 95 3.11 0.53 20.00
N ASP A 96 4.16 -0.22 19.70
CA ASP A 96 5.53 0.20 19.99
C ASP A 96 5.87 1.49 19.25
N ALA A 97 6.45 2.43 19.98
CA ALA A 97 6.76 3.76 19.47
C ALA A 97 8.11 4.25 19.95
N VAL A 98 8.66 5.19 19.20
CA VAL A 98 9.82 6.00 19.58
C VAL A 98 9.42 7.46 19.59
N VAL A 99 9.74 8.18 20.67
CA VAL A 99 9.51 9.61 20.80
C VAL A 99 10.83 10.34 20.68
N LEU A 100 10.85 11.34 19.78
CA LEU A 100 11.88 12.37 19.70
C LEU A 100 11.30 13.66 20.28
N GLU A 101 12.03 14.33 21.16
CA GLU A 101 11.48 15.48 21.86
C GLU A 101 12.56 16.51 22.17
N ASN A 102 12.31 17.77 21.80
CA ASN A 102 13.02 18.96 22.30
C ASN A 102 12.04 19.83 23.10
N ASP A 103 12.42 21.07 23.45
CA ASP A 103 11.55 22.03 24.18
C ASP A 103 10.35 22.53 23.32
N ARG A 104 10.42 22.42 21.99
CA ARG A 104 9.45 22.95 21.03
C ARG A 104 8.52 21.90 20.43
N LEU A 105 9.06 20.73 20.06
CA LEU A 105 8.36 19.68 19.34
C LEU A 105 8.45 18.33 20.07
N ARG A 106 7.39 17.54 19.87
CA ARG A 106 7.39 16.11 20.16
C ARG A 106 6.95 15.35 18.91
N ALA A 107 7.86 14.55 18.37
CA ALA A 107 7.59 13.62 17.26
C ALA A 107 7.42 12.19 17.81
N THR A 108 6.41 11.47 17.34
CA THR A 108 6.18 10.06 17.71
C THR A 108 6.25 9.21 16.45
N VAL A 109 7.12 8.22 16.44
CA VAL A 109 7.39 7.32 15.30
C VAL A 109 7.01 5.90 15.67
N LEU A 110 6.43 5.15 14.74
CA LEU A 110 6.03 3.74 14.87
C LEU A 110 6.97 2.85 14.02
N PRO A 111 8.10 2.36 14.56
CA PRO A 111 9.05 1.56 13.79
C PRO A 111 8.45 0.25 13.25
N GLY A 112 7.52 -0.37 13.98
CA GLY A 112 6.82 -1.59 13.58
C GLY A 112 5.83 -1.42 12.43
N LEU A 113 5.52 -0.18 12.05
CA LEU A 113 4.51 0.16 11.04
C LEU A 113 5.12 1.11 9.99
N GLY A 114 6.11 0.64 9.24
CA GLY A 114 6.77 1.36 8.15
C GLY A 114 7.58 2.59 8.62
N GLY A 115 7.91 2.69 9.90
CA GLY A 115 8.59 3.87 10.45
C GLY A 115 7.71 5.13 10.41
N ARG A 116 6.37 4.98 10.44
CA ARG A 116 5.40 6.06 10.35
C ARG A 116 5.66 7.16 11.38
N LEU A 117 5.86 8.41 10.95
CA LEU A 117 5.78 9.56 11.85
C LEU A 117 4.28 9.78 12.18
N TYR A 118 3.84 9.24 13.30
CA TYR A 118 2.43 9.17 13.71
C TYR A 118 1.87 10.49 14.23
N SER A 119 2.72 11.29 14.93
CA SER A 119 2.32 12.54 15.58
C SER A 119 3.49 13.52 15.55
N LEU A 120 3.19 14.81 15.34
CA LEU A 120 4.11 15.92 15.45
C LEU A 120 3.45 17.04 16.24
N LEU A 121 3.61 17.03 17.56
CA LEU A 121 3.00 18.01 18.47
C LEU A 121 3.89 19.23 18.64
N HIS A 122 3.39 20.41 18.29
CA HIS A 122 4.01 21.70 18.62
C HIS A 122 3.62 22.10 20.05
N LYS A 123 4.57 21.97 20.98
CA LYS A 123 4.31 22.15 22.42
C LYS A 123 3.85 23.57 22.81
N PRO A 124 4.46 24.65 22.26
CA PRO A 124 4.09 26.01 22.67
C PRO A 124 2.63 26.35 22.39
N THR A 125 2.04 25.78 21.32
CA THR A 125 0.63 26.02 20.99
C THR A 125 -0.28 24.86 21.39
N GLY A 126 0.28 23.72 21.80
CA GLY A 126 -0.48 22.48 22.05
C GLY A 126 -1.10 21.86 20.81
N ARG A 127 -0.65 22.27 19.60
CA ARG A 127 -1.26 21.89 18.32
C ARG A 127 -0.59 20.63 17.76
N GLU A 128 -1.41 19.63 17.43
CA GLU A 128 -1.00 18.54 16.57
C GLU A 128 -0.94 19.03 15.11
N LEU A 129 0.23 18.94 14.49
CA LEU A 129 0.46 19.44 13.14
C LEU A 129 0.04 18.46 12.05
N LEU A 130 0.02 17.16 12.37
CA LEU A 130 -0.39 16.09 11.46
C LEU A 130 -1.84 15.68 11.74
N TYR A 131 -2.49 15.08 10.75
CA TYR A 131 -3.67 14.29 11.04
C TYR A 131 -3.25 12.99 11.73
N ARG A 132 -3.42 12.94 13.04
CA ARG A 132 -3.19 11.77 13.86
C ARG A 132 -4.44 10.92 13.89
N ASN A 133 -4.45 9.79 13.17
CA ASN A 133 -5.59 8.87 13.22
C ASN A 133 -5.75 8.31 14.65
N SER A 134 -6.94 8.40 15.19
CA SER A 134 -7.26 7.91 16.55
C SER A 134 -7.36 6.39 16.63
N VAL A 135 -7.37 5.70 15.51
CA VAL A 135 -7.47 4.24 15.40
C VAL A 135 -6.43 3.68 14.44
N PHE A 136 -6.04 2.44 14.64
CA PHE A 136 -5.30 1.68 13.65
C PHE A 136 -6.30 0.80 12.88
N GLN A 137 -6.62 1.19 11.65
CA GLN A 137 -7.57 0.48 10.78
C GLN A 137 -6.94 0.26 9.41
N PRO A 138 -6.48 -0.97 9.10
CA PRO A 138 -5.96 -1.30 7.78
C PRO A 138 -7.04 -1.28 6.70
N ALA A 139 -6.62 -0.97 5.46
CA ALA A 139 -7.38 -1.06 4.22
C ALA A 139 -6.43 -1.36 3.05
N ASP A 140 -6.95 -1.79 1.89
CA ASP A 140 -6.13 -2.19 0.73
C ASP A 140 -5.74 -0.98 -0.13
N PHE A 141 -4.71 -0.25 0.29
CA PHE A 141 -4.16 0.91 -0.42
C PHE A 141 -2.68 0.76 -0.74
N ALA A 142 -1.94 -0.11 -0.02
CA ALA A 142 -0.52 -0.31 -0.27
C ALA A 142 -0.26 -1.27 -1.44
N LEU A 143 0.97 -1.21 -1.96
CA LEU A 143 1.45 -2.18 -2.95
C LEU A 143 1.31 -3.63 -2.47
N ALA A 144 1.48 -3.86 -1.16
CA ALA A 144 1.29 -5.16 -0.51
C ALA A 144 -0.06 -5.30 0.22
N GLY A 145 -1.08 -4.52 -0.10
CA GLY A 145 -2.41 -4.58 0.51
C GLY A 145 -2.56 -3.64 1.70
N ALA A 146 -2.38 -4.12 2.91
CA ALA A 146 -2.63 -3.35 4.14
C ALA A 146 -1.89 -2.01 4.19
N TRP A 147 -2.66 -0.94 4.42
CA TRP A 147 -2.24 0.42 4.64
C TRP A 147 -3.13 1.06 5.71
N PHE A 148 -2.64 2.04 6.44
CA PHE A 148 -3.45 2.82 7.38
C PHE A 148 -3.20 4.32 7.21
N SER A 149 -4.22 5.12 7.48
CA SER A 149 -4.19 6.57 7.27
C SER A 149 -3.58 7.33 8.45
N GLY A 150 -3.09 8.54 8.16
CA GLY A 150 -2.59 9.49 9.15
C GLY A 150 -1.06 9.53 9.27
N GLY A 151 -0.55 10.63 9.81
CA GLY A 151 0.88 10.86 9.98
C GLY A 151 1.66 11.13 8.70
N VAL A 152 2.95 10.84 8.72
CA VAL A 152 3.83 10.87 7.53
C VAL A 152 4.35 9.47 7.24
N GLU A 153 4.25 9.03 5.98
CA GLU A 153 4.80 7.77 5.51
C GLU A 153 5.87 7.96 4.42
N TRP A 154 6.69 6.94 4.25
CA TRP A 154 7.87 6.92 3.39
C TRP A 154 7.62 5.92 2.25
N ASN A 155 7.24 6.41 1.07
CA ASN A 155 6.87 5.57 -0.07
C ASN A 155 8.03 5.38 -1.02
N LEU A 156 8.66 4.21 -0.97
CA LEU A 156 9.70 3.73 -1.87
C LEU A 156 9.20 2.49 -2.63
N GLY A 157 9.74 2.23 -3.80
CA GLY A 157 9.48 1.04 -4.63
C GLY A 157 8.83 1.39 -5.95
N ALA A 158 7.54 1.70 -5.98
CA ALA A 158 6.81 2.06 -7.20
C ALA A 158 5.61 2.95 -6.86
N THR A 159 4.93 3.46 -7.89
CA THR A 159 3.71 4.25 -7.75
C THR A 159 2.68 3.59 -6.82
N GLY A 160 2.32 4.29 -5.76
CA GLY A 160 1.42 3.85 -4.69
C GLY A 160 2.07 3.92 -3.31
N HIS A 161 1.32 3.47 -2.29
CA HIS A 161 1.84 3.36 -0.93
C HIS A 161 2.81 2.17 -0.83
N ALA A 162 3.91 2.36 -0.09
CA ALA A 162 4.99 1.37 -0.01
C ALA A 162 4.54 0.00 0.50
N ALA A 163 5.15 -1.05 -0.04
CA ALA A 163 4.88 -2.42 0.42
C ALA A 163 5.23 -2.66 1.89
N HIS A 164 6.14 -1.86 2.45
CA HIS A 164 6.58 -1.94 3.85
C HIS A 164 5.81 -1.02 4.82
N THR A 165 4.74 -0.34 4.38
CA THR A 165 4.02 0.65 5.22
C THR A 165 3.42 0.06 6.50
N CYS A 166 3.13 -1.24 6.52
CA CYS A 166 2.67 -2.00 7.70
C CYS A 166 3.70 -3.05 8.17
N ALA A 167 4.97 -2.93 7.77
CA ALA A 167 6.04 -3.84 8.15
C ALA A 167 7.05 -3.17 9.10
N PRO A 168 7.77 -3.94 9.94
CA PRO A 168 8.77 -3.39 10.82
C PRO A 168 10.00 -2.90 10.05
N LEU A 169 10.58 -1.78 10.49
CA LEU A 169 11.88 -1.28 10.08
C LEU A 169 12.90 -1.46 11.21
N HIS A 170 14.16 -1.58 10.84
CA HIS A 170 15.25 -1.40 11.80
C HIS A 170 15.23 0.03 12.34
N ALA A 171 15.48 0.20 13.62
CA ALA A 171 15.55 1.51 14.25
C ALA A 171 16.70 1.57 15.25
N ALA A 172 17.41 2.70 15.30
CA ALA A 172 18.47 2.94 16.26
C ALA A 172 18.55 4.41 16.67
N ARG A 173 19.11 4.66 17.85
CA ARG A 173 19.49 5.99 18.31
C ARG A 173 20.93 6.27 17.90
N LEU A 174 21.20 7.48 17.42
CA LEU A 174 22.53 7.97 17.05
C LEU A 174 22.69 9.42 17.53
N THR A 175 23.93 9.94 17.41
CA THR A 175 24.19 11.35 17.63
C THR A 175 23.81 12.18 16.42
N ALA A 176 22.96 13.19 16.62
CA ALA A 176 22.56 14.15 15.59
C ALA A 176 23.70 15.09 15.16
N PRO A 177 23.55 15.82 14.04
CA PRO A 177 24.56 16.78 13.57
C PRO A 177 24.89 17.88 14.59
N ASP A 178 23.91 18.29 15.38
CA ASP A 178 24.06 19.32 16.44
C ASP A 178 24.54 18.77 17.79
N GLY A 179 24.78 17.47 17.90
CA GLY A 179 25.23 16.79 19.11
C GLY A 179 24.11 16.21 19.98
N GLY A 180 22.85 16.53 19.70
CA GLY A 180 21.69 15.89 20.31
C GLY A 180 21.49 14.43 19.85
N GLU A 181 20.31 13.85 20.12
CA GLU A 181 19.98 12.49 19.69
C GLU A 181 19.16 12.50 18.39
N MET A 182 19.39 11.49 17.54
CA MET A 182 18.76 11.26 16.24
C MET A 182 18.20 9.83 16.19
N LEU A 183 17.02 9.65 15.64
CA LEU A 183 16.46 8.35 15.31
C LEU A 183 16.80 8.00 13.86
N ARG A 184 17.46 6.88 13.64
CA ARG A 184 17.67 6.28 12.31
C ARG A 184 16.74 5.11 12.12
N LEU A 185 16.05 5.10 10.97
CA LEU A 185 15.29 3.97 10.44
C LEU A 185 15.96 3.48 9.16
N TRP A 186 15.97 2.16 8.91
CA TRP A 186 16.47 1.61 7.66
C TRP A 186 15.83 0.27 7.36
N GLU A 187 15.74 -0.07 6.07
CA GLU A 187 15.28 -1.38 5.61
C GLU A 187 15.73 -1.61 4.15
N TRP A 188 15.54 -2.83 3.67
CA TRP A 188 15.74 -3.23 2.30
C TRP A 188 14.39 -3.24 1.56
N GLU A 189 14.19 -2.29 0.63
CA GLU A 189 13.00 -2.26 -0.21
C GLU A 189 13.09 -3.37 -1.26
N ARG A 190 12.16 -4.32 -1.22
CA ARG A 190 12.26 -5.60 -1.92
C ARG A 190 11.74 -5.60 -3.35
N LEU A 191 10.92 -4.61 -3.75
CA LEU A 191 10.34 -4.54 -5.09
C LEU A 191 11.35 -4.04 -6.12
N ARG A 192 12.26 -3.16 -5.70
CA ARG A 192 13.35 -2.59 -6.53
C ARG A 192 14.73 -2.99 -6.08
N ASP A 193 14.80 -3.71 -4.97
CA ASP A 193 16.06 -4.22 -4.42
C ASP A 193 16.99 -3.09 -3.97
N LEU A 194 16.45 -2.11 -3.23
CA LEU A 194 17.16 -0.90 -2.80
C LEU A 194 17.16 -0.72 -1.28
N PRO A 195 18.31 -0.65 -0.61
CA PRO A 195 18.37 -0.24 0.78
C PRO A 195 18.11 1.26 0.92
N PHE A 196 17.37 1.64 1.97
CA PHE A 196 17.07 3.02 2.30
C PHE A 196 17.28 3.31 3.78
N GLN A 197 17.44 4.61 4.08
CA GLN A 197 17.67 5.17 5.41
C GLN A 197 16.83 6.43 5.58
N VAL A 198 16.24 6.60 6.76
CA VAL A 198 15.49 7.79 7.17
C VAL A 198 15.98 8.19 8.55
N ASP A 199 16.62 9.36 8.65
CA ASP A 199 17.16 9.91 9.89
C ASP A 199 16.30 11.08 10.35
N LEU A 200 15.73 11.01 11.55
CA LEU A 200 14.89 12.06 12.13
C LEU A 200 15.57 12.69 13.33
N TRP A 201 15.65 14.03 13.34
CA TRP A 201 16.16 14.76 14.52
C TRP A 201 15.48 16.12 14.68
N LEU A 202 15.49 16.61 15.88
CA LEU A 202 14.95 17.90 16.29
C LEU A 202 16.11 18.78 16.74
N PRO A 203 16.59 19.74 15.93
CA PRO A 203 17.64 20.65 16.41
C PRO A 203 17.21 21.37 17.69
N SER A 204 18.17 21.64 18.58
CA SER A 204 17.89 22.32 19.84
C SER A 204 17.18 23.65 19.61
N GLY A 205 16.04 23.87 20.29
CA GLY A 205 15.24 25.10 20.18
C GLY A 205 14.50 25.28 18.84
N SER A 206 14.58 24.32 17.90
CA SER A 206 13.93 24.42 16.60
C SER A 206 12.45 24.02 16.66
N ASP A 207 11.61 24.74 15.92
CA ASP A 207 10.23 24.38 15.62
C ASP A 207 10.10 23.44 14.40
N PHE A 208 11.21 22.96 13.82
CA PHE A 208 11.22 22.07 12.67
C PHE A 208 11.86 20.72 13.00
N LEU A 209 11.14 19.66 12.67
CA LEU A 209 11.68 18.31 12.57
C LEU A 209 12.43 18.18 11.24
N HIS A 210 13.70 17.81 11.30
CA HIS A 210 14.52 17.50 10.14
C HIS A 210 14.47 16.00 9.85
N VAL A 211 14.38 15.65 8.56
CA VAL A 211 14.34 14.25 8.09
C VAL A 211 15.31 14.10 6.93
N GLY A 212 16.45 13.48 7.20
CA GLY A 212 17.46 13.13 6.20
C GLY A 212 17.14 11.78 5.57
N ILE A 213 17.05 11.73 4.25
CA ILE A 213 16.73 10.50 3.52
C ILE A 213 17.89 10.13 2.61
N ARG A 214 18.23 8.83 2.59
CA ARG A 214 19.19 8.25 1.66
C ARG A 214 18.66 6.96 1.06
N VAL A 215 18.68 6.89 -0.27
CA VAL A 215 18.40 5.67 -1.04
C VAL A 215 19.66 5.28 -1.77
N ARG A 216 20.03 3.99 -1.74
CA ARG A 216 21.24 3.48 -2.39
C ARG A 216 20.92 2.46 -3.45
N ASN A 217 21.65 2.51 -4.55
CA ASN A 217 21.72 1.42 -5.52
C ASN A 217 23.09 0.74 -5.40
N PRO A 218 23.21 -0.37 -4.65
CA PRO A 218 24.49 -1.07 -4.50
C PRO A 218 24.83 -1.99 -5.69
N HIS A 219 23.92 -2.09 -6.68
CA HIS A 219 24.08 -3.00 -7.81
C HIS A 219 24.91 -2.40 -8.93
N GLY A 220 25.58 -3.23 -9.71
CA GLY A 220 26.31 -2.84 -10.93
C GLY A 220 25.41 -2.52 -12.14
N ARG A 221 24.12 -2.23 -11.91
CA ARG A 221 23.11 -1.91 -12.94
C ARG A 221 22.26 -0.70 -12.56
N THR A 222 21.70 -0.02 -13.55
CA THR A 222 20.69 1.03 -13.31
C THR A 222 19.42 0.40 -12.77
N VAL A 223 18.82 1.01 -11.72
CA VAL A 223 17.57 0.58 -11.10
C VAL A 223 16.56 1.74 -11.13
N PRO A 224 15.28 1.50 -11.43
CA PRO A 224 14.26 2.54 -11.30
C PRO A 224 14.04 2.87 -9.82
N VAL A 225 14.06 4.15 -9.49
CA VAL A 225 13.76 4.64 -8.14
C VAL A 225 12.48 5.46 -8.14
N TYR A 226 11.73 5.33 -7.06
CA TYR A 226 10.52 6.08 -6.73
C TYR A 226 10.61 6.48 -5.26
N TRP A 227 10.26 7.72 -4.95
CA TRP A 227 10.10 8.19 -3.57
C TRP A 227 9.04 9.27 -3.48
N TRP A 228 8.15 9.11 -2.50
CA TRP A 228 7.20 10.14 -2.07
C TRP A 228 6.96 10.02 -0.56
N SER A 229 7.23 11.11 0.19
CA SER A 229 6.75 11.27 1.56
C SER A 229 5.32 11.77 1.52
N ASN A 230 4.40 11.02 2.14
CA ASN A 230 2.96 11.32 2.18
C ASN A 230 2.57 11.81 3.57
N THR A 231 2.06 13.03 3.66
CA THR A 231 1.73 13.71 4.91
C THR A 231 0.23 13.96 5.00
N ALA A 232 -0.44 13.31 5.93
CA ALA A 232 -1.84 13.57 6.25
C ALA A 232 -1.95 14.80 7.15
N VAL A 233 -2.79 15.77 6.76
CA VAL A 233 -3.07 16.98 7.52
C VAL A 233 -4.57 17.15 7.72
N PRO A 234 -5.02 17.78 8.84
CA PRO A 234 -6.46 17.98 9.08
C PRO A 234 -7.13 18.79 7.97
N GLU A 235 -8.30 18.35 7.52
CA GLU A 235 -9.13 19.04 6.55
C GLU A 235 -10.31 19.72 7.24
N THR A 236 -10.41 21.05 7.10
CA THR A 236 -11.57 21.87 7.50
C THR A 236 -12.13 22.59 6.29
N ALA A 237 -13.31 23.19 6.42
CA ALA A 237 -13.89 24.01 5.33
C ALA A 237 -13.00 25.21 4.94
N GLY A 238 -12.17 25.69 5.87
CA GLY A 238 -11.24 26.80 5.68
C GLY A 238 -9.81 26.37 5.30
N THR A 239 -9.52 25.08 5.24
CA THR A 239 -8.16 24.63 4.91
C THR A 239 -7.79 25.02 3.48
N ARG A 240 -6.67 25.74 3.32
CA ARG A 240 -6.06 26.10 2.04
C ARG A 240 -4.67 25.51 1.92
N VAL A 241 -4.37 24.93 0.74
CA VAL A 241 -3.03 24.45 0.41
C VAL A 241 -2.30 25.49 -0.41
N LEU A 242 -1.11 25.87 0.04
CA LEU A 242 -0.24 26.89 -0.54
C LEU A 242 1.06 26.26 -1.02
N VAL A 243 1.54 26.73 -2.18
CA VAL A 243 2.73 26.20 -2.85
C VAL A 243 3.27 27.25 -3.82
N PRO A 244 4.58 27.25 -4.14
CA PRO A 244 5.19 28.23 -5.07
C PRO A 244 4.99 27.80 -6.55
N ALA A 245 3.72 27.64 -6.98
CA ALA A 245 3.38 27.22 -8.33
C ALA A 245 2.16 27.96 -8.86
N ASP A 246 2.11 28.19 -10.19
CA ASP A 246 0.98 28.77 -10.92
C ASP A 246 0.25 27.73 -11.78
N ALA A 247 0.71 26.48 -11.78
CA ALA A 247 0.12 25.39 -12.51
C ALA A 247 0.33 24.06 -11.78
N ALA A 248 -0.43 23.05 -12.17
CA ALA A 248 -0.30 21.68 -11.69
C ALA A 248 -0.67 20.67 -12.78
N TRP A 249 -0.14 19.49 -12.66
CA TRP A 249 -0.60 18.31 -13.38
C TRP A 249 -1.73 17.67 -12.57
N HIS A 250 -2.94 17.72 -13.11
CA HIS A 250 -4.14 17.13 -12.51
C HIS A 250 -4.29 15.68 -12.97
N PHE A 251 -4.50 14.77 -12.01
CA PHE A 251 -4.72 13.35 -12.24
C PHE A 251 -5.90 12.86 -11.40
N ASP A 252 -6.80 12.11 -12.01
CA ASP A 252 -7.96 11.55 -11.35
C ASP A 252 -8.18 10.07 -11.70
N TYR A 253 -9.28 9.49 -11.23
CA TYR A 253 -9.61 8.07 -11.48
C TYR A 253 -10.01 7.75 -12.93
N HIS A 254 -10.02 8.73 -13.85
CA HIS A 254 -10.03 8.48 -15.30
C HIS A 254 -8.65 8.10 -15.83
N ARG A 255 -7.58 8.29 -15.02
CA ARG A 255 -6.18 7.96 -15.31
C ARG A 255 -5.58 8.81 -16.45
N THR A 256 -6.11 10.01 -16.64
CA THR A 256 -5.57 11.03 -17.57
C THR A 256 -4.80 12.08 -16.80
N LEU A 257 -3.76 12.65 -17.40
CA LEU A 257 -2.92 13.67 -16.80
C LEU A 257 -3.05 14.96 -17.61
N THR A 258 -3.60 16.01 -16.99
CA THR A 258 -3.82 17.30 -17.66
C THR A 258 -3.11 18.43 -16.93
N HIS A 259 -2.47 19.35 -17.68
CA HIS A 259 -1.85 20.52 -17.09
C HIS A 259 -2.88 21.63 -16.92
N VAL A 260 -3.06 22.08 -15.67
CA VAL A 260 -4.10 23.05 -15.28
C VAL A 260 -3.50 24.22 -14.51
N PRO A 261 -4.05 25.45 -14.64
CA PRO A 261 -3.60 26.57 -13.84
C PRO A 261 -4.04 26.43 -12.37
N VAL A 262 -3.27 27.04 -11.46
CA VAL A 262 -3.53 27.13 -10.03
C VAL A 262 -3.68 28.62 -9.70
N PRO A 263 -4.69 29.03 -8.93
CA PRO A 263 -5.65 28.25 -8.16
C PRO A 263 -6.90 27.79 -8.94
N CYS A 264 -7.20 28.38 -10.08
CA CYS A 264 -8.45 28.12 -10.82
C CYS A 264 -8.19 27.74 -12.25
N PRO A 265 -8.66 26.57 -12.74
CA PRO A 265 -8.64 26.26 -14.15
C PRO A 265 -9.58 27.21 -14.94
N PRO A 266 -9.18 27.70 -16.13
CA PRO A 266 -10.06 28.55 -16.94
C PRO A 266 -11.25 27.77 -17.48
N GLY A 267 -12.47 28.31 -17.30
CA GLY A 267 -13.65 27.94 -18.09
C GLY A 267 -14.35 26.62 -17.78
N GLY A 268 -14.07 25.97 -16.67
CA GLY A 268 -14.83 24.79 -16.22
C GLY A 268 -16.20 25.20 -15.62
N PRO A 269 -17.20 24.31 -15.64
CA PRO A 269 -18.48 24.55 -14.96
C PRO A 269 -18.31 24.80 -13.45
N ASP A 270 -17.19 24.41 -12.89
CA ASP A 270 -16.77 24.66 -11.52
C ASP A 270 -15.47 25.47 -11.54
N SER A 271 -15.57 26.80 -11.62
CA SER A 271 -14.44 27.72 -11.41
C SER A 271 -14.02 27.72 -9.92
N THR A 272 -13.89 26.52 -9.35
CA THR A 272 -13.60 26.30 -7.93
C THR A 272 -12.11 26.38 -7.72
N ASP A 273 -11.71 27.18 -6.74
CA ASP A 273 -10.30 27.31 -6.34
C ASP A 273 -9.73 25.94 -5.88
N THR A 274 -8.78 25.41 -6.67
CA THR A 274 -8.19 24.08 -6.46
C THR A 274 -7.38 23.98 -5.18
N THR A 275 -7.01 25.10 -4.58
CA THR A 275 -6.25 25.16 -3.33
C THR A 275 -7.10 24.96 -2.07
N TYR A 276 -8.44 24.90 -2.21
CA TYR A 276 -9.38 24.56 -1.12
C TYR A 276 -9.98 23.16 -1.33
N PRO A 277 -9.36 22.09 -0.82
CA PRO A 277 -9.77 20.70 -1.06
C PRO A 277 -11.21 20.40 -0.71
N ALA A 278 -11.72 21.00 0.39
CA ALA A 278 -13.06 20.79 0.88
C ALA A 278 -14.18 21.31 -0.05
N ARG A 279 -13.85 22.01 -1.14
CA ARG A 279 -14.83 22.53 -2.11
C ARG A 279 -15.16 21.57 -3.23
N PHE A 280 -14.49 20.40 -3.30
CA PHE A 280 -14.62 19.42 -4.36
C PHE A 280 -15.44 18.21 -3.96
N ALA A 281 -16.20 17.67 -4.92
CA ALA A 281 -17.01 16.48 -4.70
C ALA A 281 -16.22 15.17 -4.82
N TYR A 282 -15.19 15.13 -5.69
CA TYR A 282 -14.49 13.91 -6.05
C TYR A 282 -12.99 13.99 -5.74
N ALA A 283 -12.40 12.81 -5.59
CA ALA A 283 -10.98 12.66 -5.34
C ALA A 283 -10.15 13.02 -6.57
N ALA A 284 -9.00 13.62 -6.33
CA ALA A 284 -8.00 13.88 -7.37
C ALA A 284 -6.65 14.27 -6.77
N ASP A 285 -5.63 14.11 -7.60
CA ASP A 285 -4.26 14.56 -7.39
C ASP A 285 -4.00 15.86 -8.13
N HIS A 286 -3.25 16.76 -7.49
CA HIS A 286 -2.64 17.92 -8.13
C HIS A 286 -1.14 17.89 -7.85
N PHE A 287 -0.36 17.55 -8.85
CA PHE A 287 1.11 17.61 -8.82
C PHE A 287 1.53 19.01 -9.24
N PHE A 288 1.97 19.82 -8.31
CA PHE A 288 2.29 21.22 -8.56
C PHE A 288 3.56 21.38 -9.39
N ASP A 289 3.47 22.17 -10.46
CA ASP A 289 4.58 22.42 -11.40
C ASP A 289 5.44 23.57 -10.90
N ILE A 290 6.28 23.29 -9.89
CA ILE A 290 7.20 24.26 -9.29
C ILE A 290 8.38 24.49 -10.25
N GLN A 291 8.60 25.73 -10.66
CA GLN A 291 9.57 26.08 -11.68
C GLN A 291 11.00 26.30 -11.12
N GLY A 292 11.98 26.04 -11.96
CA GLY A 292 13.38 26.46 -11.82
C GLY A 292 13.96 26.27 -10.43
N ASP A 293 14.52 27.36 -9.91
CA ASP A 293 15.22 27.43 -8.61
C ASP A 293 14.30 27.84 -7.44
N ASP A 294 12.99 27.85 -7.65
CA ASP A 294 12.03 28.16 -6.59
C ASP A 294 12.19 27.15 -5.44
N ARG A 295 12.20 27.67 -4.21
CA ARG A 295 12.26 26.84 -3.00
C ARG A 295 11.14 25.79 -3.00
N ARG A 296 11.46 24.54 -2.68
CA ARG A 296 10.52 23.41 -2.66
C ARG A 296 9.79 23.36 -1.31
N TRP A 297 8.51 23.76 -1.29
CA TRP A 297 7.66 23.70 -0.11
C TRP A 297 6.19 23.51 -0.47
N ILE A 298 5.42 23.03 0.50
CA ILE A 298 3.96 22.96 0.47
C ILE A 298 3.44 23.18 1.88
N ALA A 299 2.39 23.98 2.04
CA ALA A 299 1.77 24.25 3.34
C ALA A 299 0.26 23.99 3.28
N ALA A 300 -0.30 23.47 4.36
CA ALA A 300 -1.74 23.35 4.58
C ALA A 300 -2.10 24.19 5.79
N LEU A 301 -2.84 25.28 5.57
CA LEU A 301 -3.23 26.26 6.60
C LEU A 301 -4.74 26.25 6.78
N ASP A 302 -5.20 26.32 8.04
CA ASP A 302 -6.61 26.46 8.39
C ASP A 302 -7.12 27.89 8.17
N GLY A 303 -8.41 28.15 8.49
CA GLY A 303 -9.04 29.46 8.32
C GLY A 303 -8.40 30.59 9.13
N ASP A 304 -7.59 30.26 10.15
CA ASP A 304 -6.84 31.24 10.97
C ASP A 304 -5.41 31.46 10.45
N GLY A 305 -5.03 30.88 9.30
CA GLY A 305 -3.72 30.99 8.69
C GLY A 305 -2.65 30.13 9.36
N ARG A 306 -3.04 29.10 10.13
CA ARG A 306 -2.12 28.26 10.91
C ARG A 306 -2.17 26.82 10.43
N GLY A 307 -1.02 26.15 10.39
CA GLY A 307 -0.98 24.75 9.99
C GLY A 307 0.42 24.19 9.91
N LEU A 308 0.57 23.19 9.03
CA LEU A 308 1.85 22.53 8.74
C LEU A 308 2.45 23.09 7.45
N VAL A 309 3.76 23.29 7.46
CA VAL A 309 4.58 23.42 6.25
C VAL A 309 5.58 22.29 6.15
N GLN A 310 5.70 21.71 4.95
CA GLN A 310 6.78 20.82 4.56
C GLN A 310 7.68 21.54 3.54
N THR A 311 8.98 21.49 3.75
CA THR A 311 9.99 22.01 2.81
C THR A 311 11.14 21.01 2.68
N SER A 312 11.96 21.16 1.65
CA SER A 312 13.10 20.27 1.42
C SER A 312 14.22 20.96 0.64
N THR A 313 15.39 20.32 0.63
CA THR A 313 16.44 20.62 -0.36
C THR A 313 15.94 20.32 -1.78
N ASP A 314 16.59 20.87 -2.80
CA ASP A 314 16.12 20.88 -4.19
C ASP A 314 16.05 19.49 -4.85
N GLY A 315 16.79 18.51 -4.32
CA GLY A 315 16.75 17.13 -4.82
C GLY A 315 15.34 16.49 -4.79
N LEU A 316 14.49 16.94 -3.87
CA LEU A 316 13.10 16.48 -3.76
C LEU A 316 12.17 17.44 -4.54
N ARG A 317 11.94 17.17 -5.81
CA ARG A 317 11.34 18.08 -6.79
C ARG A 317 9.84 18.28 -6.68
N GLY A 318 9.10 17.18 -6.51
CA GLY A 318 7.65 17.15 -6.59
C GLY A 318 6.94 17.64 -5.34
N ARG A 319 5.79 18.30 -5.52
CA ARG A 319 4.81 18.60 -4.47
C ARG A 319 3.43 18.25 -4.98
N LYS A 320 2.64 17.61 -4.13
CA LYS A 320 1.32 17.09 -4.50
C LYS A 320 0.29 17.40 -3.43
N LEU A 321 -0.92 17.69 -3.87
CA LEU A 321 -2.14 17.65 -3.05
C LEU A 321 -2.98 16.46 -3.51
N PHE A 322 -3.35 15.58 -2.58
CA PHE A 322 -4.45 14.63 -2.75
C PHE A 322 -5.64 15.07 -1.92
N ARG A 323 -6.83 15.05 -2.52
CA ARG A 323 -8.10 15.30 -1.85
C ARG A 323 -9.05 14.13 -2.03
N TRP A 324 -9.75 13.75 -0.95
CA TRP A 324 -10.77 12.69 -0.98
C TRP A 324 -12.06 13.12 -1.70
N GLY A 325 -12.38 14.41 -1.64
CA GLY A 325 -13.66 14.95 -2.09
C GLY A 325 -14.78 14.79 -1.06
N ARG A 326 -15.79 15.66 -1.16
CA ARG A 326 -16.96 15.71 -0.27
C ARG A 326 -18.16 14.90 -0.78
N GLY A 327 -18.02 14.17 -1.89
CA GLY A 327 -19.01 13.25 -2.43
C GLY A 327 -19.24 12.04 -1.51
N PRO A 328 -20.24 11.18 -1.81
CA PRO A 328 -20.52 10.01 -0.99
C PRO A 328 -19.33 9.09 -0.81
N GLY A 329 -18.61 8.77 -1.91
CA GLY A 329 -17.47 7.87 -1.88
C GLY A 329 -16.29 8.41 -1.07
N GLY A 330 -15.91 9.69 -1.25
CA GLY A 330 -14.82 10.30 -0.48
C GLY A 330 -15.11 10.34 1.01
N ARG A 331 -16.37 10.70 1.41
CA ARG A 331 -16.78 10.62 2.82
C ARG A 331 -16.76 9.19 3.34
N ARG A 332 -17.26 8.24 2.53
CA ARG A 332 -17.28 6.83 2.91
C ARG A 332 -15.88 6.28 3.15
N TRP A 333 -14.91 6.62 2.30
CA TRP A 333 -13.52 6.23 2.51
C TRP A 333 -12.92 6.83 3.78
N GLN A 334 -13.15 8.12 4.06
CA GLN A 334 -12.65 8.72 5.30
C GLN A 334 -13.25 8.04 6.55
N GLU A 335 -14.56 7.77 6.56
CA GLU A 335 -15.21 7.01 7.64
C GLU A 335 -14.69 5.57 7.75
N TRP A 336 -14.33 4.95 6.61
CA TRP A 336 -13.80 3.60 6.55
C TRP A 336 -12.41 3.47 7.16
N LEU A 337 -11.58 4.50 6.98
CA LEU A 337 -10.18 4.56 7.38
C LEU A 337 -9.95 5.11 8.78
N THR A 338 -10.95 5.78 9.36
CA THR A 338 -10.81 6.51 10.61
C THR A 338 -11.97 6.18 11.58
N GLU A 339 -12.02 6.87 12.71
CA GLU A 339 -13.19 6.81 13.59
C GLU A 339 -14.24 7.81 13.11
N PRO A 340 -15.49 7.38 12.84
CA PRO A 340 -16.54 8.30 12.41
C PRO A 340 -16.71 9.50 13.34
N GLY A 341 -16.79 10.70 12.77
CA GLY A 341 -16.96 11.95 13.52
C GLY A 341 -15.66 12.61 14.01
N THR A 342 -14.50 12.04 13.76
CA THR A 342 -13.19 12.63 14.14
C THR A 342 -12.65 13.68 13.17
N GLY A 343 -13.43 14.06 12.15
CA GLY A 343 -13.03 15.00 11.09
C GLY A 343 -12.37 14.32 9.90
N GLY A 344 -12.16 15.11 8.85
CA GLY A 344 -11.51 14.68 7.63
C GLY A 344 -10.02 15.06 7.58
N TYR A 345 -9.33 14.50 6.60
CA TYR A 345 -7.97 14.87 6.28
C TYR A 345 -7.75 14.92 4.77
N LEU A 346 -6.72 15.62 4.38
CA LEU A 346 -6.16 15.63 3.04
C LEU A 346 -4.69 15.24 3.12
N GLU A 347 -4.06 15.01 1.99
CA GLU A 347 -2.64 14.68 1.97
C GLU A 347 -1.86 15.70 1.16
N ILE A 348 -0.77 16.22 1.76
CA ILE A 348 0.27 16.95 1.07
C ILE A 348 1.50 16.05 0.96
N GLN A 349 2.12 16.02 -0.21
CA GLN A 349 3.17 15.05 -0.47
C GLN A 349 4.37 15.70 -1.14
N ALA A 350 5.55 15.10 -0.95
CA ALA A 350 6.80 15.51 -1.56
C ALA A 350 7.52 14.32 -2.20
N GLY A 351 8.06 14.49 -3.41
CA GLY A 351 8.63 13.39 -4.17
C GLY A 351 9.85 13.74 -5.02
N LEU A 352 10.61 12.72 -5.40
CA LEU A 352 11.80 12.86 -6.25
C LEU A 352 11.46 13.36 -7.65
N ALA A 353 10.33 12.95 -8.21
CA ALA A 353 9.83 13.34 -9.52
C ALA A 353 8.74 14.41 -9.43
N ARG A 354 8.30 14.96 -10.56
CA ARG A 354 7.17 15.91 -10.63
C ARG A 354 5.85 15.25 -10.28
N THR A 355 5.67 14.00 -10.76
CA THR A 355 4.45 13.22 -10.55
C THR A 355 4.77 11.83 -9.99
N GLN A 356 3.78 11.17 -9.44
CA GLN A 356 3.88 9.78 -8.98
C GLN A 356 3.90 8.75 -10.11
N LEU A 357 3.64 9.16 -11.36
CA LEU A 357 3.70 8.29 -12.53
C LEU A 357 5.13 8.09 -13.05
N GLU A 358 6.07 8.89 -12.57
CA GLU A 358 7.46 8.89 -12.99
C GLU A 358 8.32 8.00 -12.08
N HIS A 359 9.14 7.14 -12.70
CA HIS A 359 10.26 6.47 -12.05
C HIS A 359 11.58 7.03 -12.61
N ILE A 360 12.54 7.32 -11.73
CA ILE A 360 13.82 7.91 -12.10
C ILE A 360 14.86 6.81 -12.27
N PRO A 361 15.62 6.75 -13.39
CA PRO A 361 16.73 5.82 -13.52
C PRO A 361 17.87 6.22 -12.55
N MET A 362 18.16 5.37 -11.58
CA MET A 362 19.26 5.53 -10.62
C MET A 362 20.46 4.74 -11.10
N ALA A 363 21.59 5.41 -11.31
CA ALA A 363 22.80 4.80 -11.83
C ALA A 363 23.31 3.65 -10.94
N ALA A 364 24.11 2.75 -11.54
CA ALA A 364 24.83 1.71 -10.81
C ALA A 364 25.72 2.34 -9.74
N GLU A 365 25.83 1.67 -8.57
CA GLU A 365 26.74 2.02 -7.47
C GLU A 365 26.62 3.50 -7.06
N SER A 366 25.38 3.99 -6.93
CA SER A 366 25.10 5.40 -6.62
C SER A 366 24.14 5.54 -5.45
N GLU A 367 24.04 6.76 -4.93
CA GLU A 367 23.07 7.12 -3.89
C GLU A 367 22.36 8.43 -4.20
N LEU A 368 21.15 8.59 -3.66
CA LEU A 368 20.38 9.82 -3.66
C LEU A 368 20.14 10.23 -2.21
N CYS A 369 20.47 11.50 -1.90
CA CYS A 369 20.31 12.07 -0.58
C CYS A 369 19.59 13.40 -0.66
N TRP A 370 18.71 13.67 0.31
CA TRP A 370 18.04 14.96 0.48
C TRP A 370 17.61 15.15 1.94
N LEU A 371 17.26 16.39 2.27
CA LEU A 371 16.70 16.73 3.56
C LEU A 371 15.29 17.28 3.40
N GLU A 372 14.36 16.80 4.22
CA GLU A 372 13.02 17.35 4.43
C GLU A 372 12.94 18.01 5.80
N ALA A 373 12.07 19.03 5.92
CA ALA A 373 11.75 19.64 7.20
C ALA A 373 10.24 19.86 7.34
N TYR A 374 9.72 19.58 8.53
CA TYR A 374 8.32 19.67 8.91
C TYR A 374 8.16 20.55 10.13
N GLY A 375 7.30 21.58 10.06
CA GLY A 375 7.11 22.49 11.18
C GLY A 375 5.80 23.26 11.09
N PRO A 376 5.47 24.06 12.13
CA PRO A 376 4.31 24.96 12.10
C PRO A 376 4.57 26.13 11.15
N LEU A 377 3.49 26.60 10.53
CA LEU A 377 3.46 27.89 9.85
C LEU A 377 2.31 28.72 10.40
N ASP A 378 2.58 30.00 10.73
CA ASP A 378 1.59 31.00 11.16
C ASP A 378 1.73 32.20 10.21
N ALA A 379 0.72 32.43 9.38
CA ALA A 379 0.69 33.45 8.36
C ALA A 379 -0.54 34.35 8.51
N ASP A 380 -0.51 35.57 7.98
CA ASP A 380 -1.65 36.47 8.03
C ASP A 380 -2.87 35.86 7.28
N PRO A 381 -3.97 35.53 7.99
CA PRO A 381 -5.12 34.91 7.37
C PRO A 381 -5.77 35.81 6.30
N ALA A 382 -5.69 37.14 6.43
CA ALA A 382 -6.24 38.05 5.43
C ALA A 382 -5.46 37.97 4.09
N LEU A 383 -4.17 37.67 4.15
CA LEU A 383 -3.31 37.52 2.96
C LEU A 383 -3.43 36.10 2.40
N VAL A 384 -3.26 35.08 3.23
CA VAL A 384 -3.24 33.68 2.75
C VAL A 384 -4.61 33.19 2.30
N HIS A 385 -5.72 33.79 2.73
CA HIS A 385 -7.07 33.51 2.24
C HIS A 385 -7.61 34.57 1.28
N GLY A 386 -6.79 35.58 0.95
CA GLY A 386 -7.12 36.60 -0.04
C GLY A 386 -7.33 36.02 -1.45
N ALA A 387 -7.99 36.81 -2.31
CA ALA A 387 -8.27 36.42 -3.69
C ALA A 387 -7.01 36.43 -4.59
N ASP A 388 -5.99 37.22 -4.24
CA ASP A 388 -4.75 37.28 -4.99
C ASP A 388 -3.81 36.12 -4.61
N TRP A 389 -3.67 35.17 -5.51
CA TRP A 389 -2.83 33.99 -5.34
C TRP A 389 -1.34 34.33 -5.15
N SER A 390 -0.85 35.34 -5.88
CA SER A 390 0.55 35.74 -5.77
C SER A 390 0.88 36.30 -4.39
N THR A 391 -0.01 37.11 -3.82
CA THR A 391 0.09 37.64 -2.47
C THR A 391 0.01 36.51 -1.42
N ALA A 392 -0.93 35.58 -1.57
CA ALA A 392 -1.12 34.48 -0.63
C ALA A 392 0.14 33.59 -0.54
N ARG A 393 0.70 33.19 -1.67
CA ARG A 393 1.93 32.36 -1.68
C ARG A 393 3.18 33.15 -1.24
N ALA A 394 3.26 34.43 -1.55
CA ALA A 394 4.38 35.28 -1.12
C ALA A 394 4.41 35.44 0.41
N GLU A 395 3.25 35.61 1.05
CA GLU A 395 3.15 35.65 2.51
C GLU A 395 3.63 34.33 3.13
N ALA A 396 3.12 33.18 2.68
CA ALA A 396 3.56 31.88 3.18
C ALA A 396 5.07 31.65 2.97
N ALA A 397 5.60 32.01 1.81
CA ALA A 397 7.03 31.91 1.51
C ALA A 397 7.89 32.80 2.45
N ALA A 398 7.46 34.04 2.69
CA ALA A 398 8.14 34.97 3.58
C ALA A 398 8.15 34.47 5.04
N ARG A 399 7.02 33.89 5.51
CA ARG A 399 6.95 33.28 6.85
C ARG A 399 7.83 32.06 6.98
N LEU A 400 7.85 31.21 5.96
CA LEU A 400 8.74 30.05 5.92
C LEU A 400 10.21 30.47 5.93
N GLU A 401 10.58 31.45 5.10
CA GLU A 401 11.97 31.94 5.04
C GLU A 401 12.41 32.57 6.36
N ALA A 402 11.51 33.25 7.07
CA ALA A 402 11.78 33.81 8.38
C ALA A 402 11.90 32.73 9.47
N ALA A 403 11.14 31.64 9.40
CA ALA A 403 11.12 30.56 10.39
C ALA A 403 12.24 29.53 10.17
N LEU A 404 12.55 29.21 8.93
CA LEU A 404 13.61 28.30 8.50
C LEU A 404 14.22 28.80 7.19
N PRO A 405 15.27 29.63 7.22
CA PRO A 405 15.95 30.08 6.01
C PRO A 405 16.41 28.91 5.12
N ARG A 406 16.31 29.04 3.79
CA ARG A 406 16.77 28.01 2.86
C ARG A 406 18.24 27.64 3.10
N ALA A 407 19.10 28.64 3.34
CA ALA A 407 20.51 28.41 3.61
C ALA A 407 20.77 27.56 4.87
N ASP A 408 19.90 27.69 5.90
CA ASP A 408 20.02 26.89 7.12
C ASP A 408 19.61 25.43 6.87
N LEU A 409 18.60 25.19 6.03
CA LEU A 409 18.20 23.85 5.61
C LEU A 409 19.33 23.18 4.78
N ASP A 410 19.97 23.91 3.86
CA ASP A 410 21.08 23.40 3.06
C ASP A 410 22.32 23.12 3.94
N ALA A 411 22.58 23.96 4.93
CA ALA A 411 23.65 23.74 5.92
C ALA A 411 23.36 22.52 6.79
N ALA A 412 22.10 22.32 7.23
CA ALA A 412 21.68 21.15 7.98
C ALA A 412 21.83 19.86 7.16
N HIS A 413 21.50 19.89 5.85
CA HIS A 413 21.73 18.78 4.94
C HIS A 413 23.22 18.42 4.85
N ALA A 414 24.09 19.42 4.61
CA ALA A 414 25.53 19.20 4.54
C ALA A 414 26.10 18.63 5.86
N ALA A 415 25.63 19.11 7.00
CA ALA A 415 26.02 18.59 8.31
C ALA A 415 25.54 17.15 8.52
N TRP A 416 24.29 16.82 8.13
CA TRP A 416 23.76 15.46 8.24
C TRP A 416 24.52 14.46 7.37
N LEU A 417 24.94 14.81 6.17
CA LEU A 417 25.74 13.93 5.29
C LEU A 417 27.02 13.43 5.98
N THR A 418 27.62 14.22 6.90
CA THR A 418 28.80 13.79 7.65
C THR A 418 28.48 12.71 8.71
N ARG A 419 27.21 12.52 9.05
CA ARG A 419 26.72 11.53 10.02
C ARG A 419 26.01 10.34 9.38
N ALA A 420 25.65 10.45 8.11
CA ALA A 420 24.85 9.45 7.41
C ALA A 420 25.52 8.06 7.40
N ASP A 421 26.86 7.99 7.38
CA ASP A 421 27.67 6.76 7.41
C ASP A 421 27.98 6.22 8.82
N ALA A 422 27.59 6.92 9.88
CA ALA A 422 27.85 6.48 11.24
C ALA A 422 27.03 5.22 11.56
N ASP A 423 27.69 4.14 11.93
CA ASP A 423 27.01 2.91 12.37
C ASP A 423 26.45 3.09 13.80
N PRO A 424 25.22 2.61 14.06
CA PRO A 424 24.67 2.59 15.40
C PRO A 424 25.40 1.59 16.32
N ASP A 425 25.60 1.97 17.59
CA ASP A 425 26.05 1.02 18.60
C ASP A 425 25.00 -0.10 18.76
N PRO A 426 25.41 -1.37 18.91
CA PRO A 426 24.49 -2.47 19.22
C PRO A 426 23.57 -2.21 20.41
N ALA A 427 24.01 -1.46 21.42
CA ALA A 427 23.23 -1.11 22.59
C ALA A 427 22.12 -0.07 22.30
N ASP A 428 22.26 0.69 21.22
CA ASP A 428 21.31 1.74 20.81
C ASP A 428 20.28 1.27 19.77
N ILE A 429 20.25 -0.02 19.44
CA ILE A 429 19.20 -0.59 18.58
C ILE A 429 17.88 -0.55 19.34
N LEU A 430 16.90 0.12 18.75
CA LEU A 430 15.56 0.31 19.31
C LEU A 430 14.53 -0.66 18.74
N ALA A 431 14.64 -1.02 17.47
CA ALA A 431 13.79 -2.01 16.80
C ALA A 431 14.56 -2.78 15.72
N THR A 432 14.05 -3.97 15.40
CA THR A 432 14.61 -4.84 14.37
C THR A 432 13.62 -4.96 13.22
N GLY A 433 14.08 -4.73 11.99
CA GLY A 433 13.33 -4.92 10.77
C GLY A 433 13.40 -6.37 10.26
N SER A 434 13.27 -6.54 8.95
CA SER A 434 13.30 -7.85 8.33
C SER A 434 14.71 -8.43 8.17
N GLY A 435 14.81 -9.75 7.97
CA GLY A 435 16.08 -10.42 7.65
C GLY A 435 16.48 -10.36 6.16
N TRP A 436 15.65 -9.74 5.31
CA TRP A 436 15.91 -9.75 3.87
C TRP A 436 17.12 -8.93 3.48
N GLY A 437 17.34 -7.78 4.12
CA GLY A 437 18.54 -6.98 3.88
C GLY A 437 19.83 -7.71 4.29
N ALA A 438 19.81 -8.47 5.37
CA ALA A 438 20.96 -9.28 5.77
C ALA A 438 21.29 -10.37 4.74
N LEU A 439 20.28 -11.00 4.16
CA LEU A 439 20.46 -11.98 3.10
C LEU A 439 21.04 -11.36 1.82
N GLU A 440 20.54 -10.18 1.43
CA GLU A 440 21.05 -9.47 0.24
C GLU A 440 22.49 -8.96 0.43
N VAL A 441 22.83 -8.49 1.62
CA VAL A 441 24.23 -8.15 1.96
C VAL A 441 25.13 -9.37 1.90
N GLU A 442 24.67 -10.53 2.38
CA GLU A 442 25.45 -11.77 2.29
C GLU A 442 25.66 -12.20 0.82
N ARG A 443 24.62 -12.10 -0.01
CA ARG A 443 24.68 -12.41 -1.45
C ARG A 443 25.62 -11.47 -2.20
N GLY A 444 25.45 -10.17 -2.04
CA GLY A 444 26.16 -9.15 -2.82
C GLY A 444 27.46 -8.67 -2.18
N ARG A 445 27.72 -9.01 -0.91
CA ARG A 445 28.84 -8.49 -0.10
C ARG A 445 28.91 -6.98 -0.10
N PHE A 446 27.73 -6.33 -0.07
CA PHE A 446 27.59 -4.89 -0.15
C PHE A 446 28.13 -4.19 1.10
N ALA A 447 28.91 -3.12 0.89
CA ALA A 447 29.31 -2.20 1.96
C ALA A 447 28.24 -1.10 2.09
N LEU A 448 27.48 -1.12 3.18
CA LEU A 448 26.38 -0.19 3.43
C LEU A 448 26.59 0.53 4.79
N PRO A 449 27.62 1.41 4.89
CA PRO A 449 27.91 2.10 6.14
C PRO A 449 26.69 2.88 6.65
N GLY A 450 26.48 2.88 7.95
CA GLY A 450 25.34 3.52 8.62
C GLY A 450 24.06 2.70 8.65
N THR A 451 23.92 1.65 7.83
CA THR A 451 22.73 0.79 7.79
C THR A 451 23.10 -0.69 7.95
N PRO A 452 23.46 -1.13 9.16
CA PRO A 452 23.93 -2.49 9.39
C PRO A 452 22.78 -3.50 9.31
N PHE A 453 22.78 -4.32 8.26
CA PHE A 453 21.91 -5.50 8.14
C PHE A 453 22.63 -6.71 8.77
N ARG A 454 22.26 -7.05 10.00
CA ARG A 454 22.97 -8.03 10.81
C ARG A 454 22.55 -9.46 10.50
N PRO A 455 23.47 -10.45 10.39
CA PRO A 455 23.12 -11.86 10.17
C PRO A 455 22.16 -12.43 11.24
N ALA A 456 22.16 -11.88 12.46
CA ALA A 456 21.26 -12.30 13.53
C ALA A 456 19.76 -12.02 13.22
N THR A 457 19.45 -11.23 12.18
CA THR A 457 18.07 -10.98 11.72
C THR A 457 17.56 -12.02 10.72
N LEU A 458 18.42 -12.92 10.23
CA LEU A 458 18.02 -14.00 9.34
C LEU A 458 17.09 -14.98 10.07
N GLY A 459 15.87 -15.13 9.55
CA GLY A 459 14.83 -15.98 10.10
C GLY A 459 14.52 -17.20 9.21
N PRO A 460 13.47 -17.94 9.55
CA PRO A 460 13.04 -19.13 8.80
C PRO A 460 12.77 -18.85 7.31
N ALA A 461 12.22 -17.70 6.97
CA ALA A 461 11.90 -17.32 5.58
C ALA A 461 13.14 -17.14 4.72
N GLN A 462 14.26 -16.68 5.29
CA GLN A 462 15.52 -16.49 4.59
C GLN A 462 16.36 -17.76 4.51
N LYS A 463 16.16 -18.70 5.41
CA LYS A 463 16.99 -19.91 5.53
C LYS A 463 17.10 -20.72 4.23
N PRO A 464 16.05 -21.03 3.46
CA PRO A 464 16.18 -21.75 2.20
C PRO A 464 17.05 -21.02 1.17
N TRP A 465 16.99 -19.70 1.15
CA TRP A 465 17.77 -18.86 0.24
C TRP A 465 19.23 -18.75 0.66
N LEU A 466 19.49 -18.71 1.97
CA LEU A 466 20.86 -18.79 2.50
C LEU A 466 21.50 -20.15 2.19
N GLU A 467 20.75 -21.24 2.32
CA GLU A 467 21.23 -22.58 1.94
C GLU A 467 21.53 -22.67 0.44
N LEU A 468 20.68 -22.11 -0.42
CA LEU A 468 20.95 -21.99 -1.85
C LEU A 468 22.25 -21.21 -2.11
N LEU A 469 22.44 -20.07 -1.44
CA LEU A 469 23.61 -19.21 -1.62
C LEU A 469 24.90 -19.89 -1.18
N VAL A 470 24.89 -20.56 -0.04
CA VAL A 470 26.10 -21.10 0.61
C VAL A 470 26.42 -22.51 0.09
N ALA A 471 25.41 -23.36 -0.04
CA ALA A 471 25.60 -24.77 -0.42
C ALA A 471 25.35 -25.07 -1.91
N GLY A 472 24.81 -24.11 -2.66
CA GLY A 472 24.42 -24.33 -4.06
C GLY A 472 23.28 -25.33 -4.20
N VAL A 473 22.45 -25.50 -3.18
CA VAL A 473 21.35 -26.48 -3.17
C VAL A 473 20.08 -25.81 -2.63
N PHE A 474 18.98 -25.97 -3.34
CA PHE A 474 17.69 -25.54 -2.81
C PHE A 474 17.15 -26.64 -1.88
N PRO A 475 16.81 -26.35 -0.63
CA PRO A 475 16.40 -27.38 0.32
C PRO A 475 15.08 -28.04 -0.07
N ARG A 476 14.86 -29.26 0.43
CA ARG A 476 13.57 -29.94 0.30
C ARG A 476 12.56 -29.27 1.25
N PRO A 477 11.31 -28.97 0.84
CA PRO A 477 10.29 -28.49 1.74
C PRO A 477 9.99 -29.53 2.83
N ALA A 478 9.71 -29.04 4.05
CA ALA A 478 9.45 -29.90 5.21
C ALA A 478 8.23 -30.80 5.00
N ALA A 479 7.20 -30.32 4.31
CA ALA A 479 6.03 -31.09 3.91
C ALA A 479 5.55 -30.62 2.53
N ALA A 480 5.12 -31.55 1.69
CA ALA A 480 4.64 -31.24 0.33
C ALA A 480 3.33 -30.42 0.33
N ALA A 481 2.56 -30.48 1.41
CA ALA A 481 1.32 -29.73 1.60
C ALA A 481 1.54 -28.32 2.19
N ALA A 482 2.71 -28.07 2.79
CA ALA A 482 3.00 -26.74 3.33
C ALA A 482 3.03 -25.69 2.21
N ALA A 483 2.54 -24.49 2.49
CA ALA A 483 2.67 -23.38 1.56
C ALA A 483 4.16 -23.12 1.29
N PRO A 484 4.59 -23.05 0.02
CA PRO A 484 5.97 -22.69 -0.28
C PRO A 484 6.29 -21.31 0.30
N GLY A 485 7.48 -21.17 0.88
CA GLY A 485 7.96 -19.90 1.42
C GLY A 485 7.99 -18.77 0.37
N PRO A 486 8.36 -17.53 0.75
CA PRO A 486 8.53 -16.42 -0.17
C PRO A 486 9.54 -16.73 -1.27
N THR A 487 9.30 -16.24 -2.49
CA THR A 487 10.21 -16.43 -3.64
C THR A 487 10.98 -15.14 -3.89
N LEU A 488 12.32 -15.21 -3.93
CA LEU A 488 13.15 -14.11 -4.41
C LEU A 488 13.17 -14.10 -5.93
N VAL A 489 13.04 -12.91 -6.53
CA VAL A 489 12.82 -12.76 -7.98
C VAL A 489 13.86 -11.89 -8.68
N ALA A 490 14.79 -11.28 -7.94
CA ALA A 490 15.89 -10.53 -8.54
C ALA A 490 16.70 -11.41 -9.50
N ALA A 491 17.29 -10.78 -10.51
CA ALA A 491 18.00 -11.50 -11.57
C ALA A 491 19.08 -12.43 -11.02
N GLU A 492 19.81 -11.98 -10.02
CA GLU A 492 20.91 -12.71 -9.39
C GLU A 492 20.41 -13.97 -8.65
N TRP A 493 19.23 -13.92 -8.01
CA TRP A 493 18.61 -15.10 -7.41
C TRP A 493 18.10 -16.09 -8.45
N ARG A 494 17.53 -15.56 -9.55
CA ARG A 494 17.10 -16.37 -10.68
C ARG A 494 18.30 -17.13 -11.29
N GLU A 495 19.42 -16.45 -11.53
CA GLU A 495 20.64 -17.06 -12.05
C GLU A 495 21.17 -18.18 -11.15
N LEU A 496 21.14 -17.98 -9.82
CA LEU A 496 21.50 -19.03 -8.86
C LEU A 496 20.59 -20.25 -9.00
N MET A 497 19.26 -20.06 -9.09
CA MET A 497 18.31 -21.17 -9.29
C MET A 497 18.49 -21.88 -10.64
N GLU A 498 18.87 -21.16 -11.69
CA GLU A 498 19.15 -21.74 -13.02
C GLU A 498 20.45 -22.54 -13.04
N ALA A 499 21.42 -22.13 -12.24
CA ALA A 499 22.76 -22.79 -12.18
C ALA A 499 22.79 -24.02 -11.27
N VAL A 500 21.82 -24.19 -10.40
CA VAL A 500 21.81 -25.26 -9.38
C VAL A 500 21.38 -26.61 -9.98
N ASP A 501 22.13 -27.65 -9.69
CA ASP A 501 21.74 -29.02 -9.99
C ASP A 501 20.56 -29.47 -9.12
N THR A 502 19.61 -30.18 -9.73
CA THR A 502 18.51 -30.81 -9.02
C THR A 502 18.91 -32.21 -8.55
N TYR A 503 18.36 -32.64 -7.43
CA TYR A 503 18.48 -34.00 -6.91
C TYR A 503 17.10 -34.61 -6.65
N PRO A 504 16.97 -35.94 -6.59
CA PRO A 504 15.67 -36.57 -6.42
C PRO A 504 14.89 -36.02 -5.20
N GLY A 505 13.75 -35.41 -5.49
CA GLY A 505 12.77 -34.88 -4.50
C GLY A 505 12.84 -33.38 -4.21
N ASN A 506 13.78 -32.62 -4.82
CA ASN A 506 13.78 -31.17 -4.75
C ASN A 506 13.47 -30.49 -6.11
N GLU A 507 13.42 -31.23 -7.19
CA GLU A 507 13.24 -30.70 -8.56
C GLU A 507 11.97 -29.87 -8.66
N TRP A 508 10.86 -30.37 -8.12
CA TRP A 508 9.59 -29.68 -8.19
C TRP A 508 9.62 -28.35 -7.44
N TYR A 509 10.30 -28.29 -6.29
CA TYR A 509 10.37 -27.10 -5.46
C TYR A 509 11.24 -26.01 -6.08
N ARG A 510 12.43 -26.39 -6.60
CA ARG A 510 13.29 -25.50 -7.36
C ARG A 510 12.56 -24.94 -8.60
N ASP A 511 11.94 -25.81 -9.41
CA ASP A 511 11.26 -25.42 -10.64
C ASP A 511 10.00 -24.57 -10.37
N TYR A 512 9.34 -24.75 -9.22
CA TYR A 512 8.27 -23.88 -8.77
C TYR A 512 8.76 -22.46 -8.53
N HIS A 513 9.81 -22.27 -7.71
CA HIS A 513 10.35 -20.94 -7.41
C HIS A 513 11.03 -20.31 -8.64
N LEU A 514 11.71 -21.06 -9.45
CA LEU A 514 12.29 -20.59 -10.70
C LEU A 514 11.21 -20.06 -11.65
N GLY A 515 10.08 -20.76 -11.77
CA GLY A 515 8.94 -20.31 -12.56
C GLY A 515 8.36 -18.98 -12.06
N ILE A 516 8.31 -18.76 -10.74
CA ILE A 516 7.87 -17.48 -10.16
C ILE A 516 8.86 -16.35 -10.52
N ALA A 517 10.16 -16.58 -10.41
CA ALA A 517 11.18 -15.57 -10.76
C ALA A 517 11.14 -15.24 -12.28
N GLN A 518 10.96 -16.25 -13.13
CA GLN A 518 10.79 -16.06 -14.58
C GLN A 518 9.50 -15.28 -14.91
N TRP A 519 8.40 -15.55 -14.19
CA TRP A 519 7.15 -14.83 -14.32
C TRP A 519 7.30 -13.35 -13.95
N ALA A 520 7.96 -13.05 -12.83
CA ALA A 520 8.24 -11.67 -12.39
C ALA A 520 9.10 -10.92 -13.42
N ALA A 521 10.06 -11.59 -14.05
CA ALA A 521 10.89 -11.03 -15.12
C ALA A 521 10.16 -10.84 -16.46
N GLY A 522 8.92 -11.34 -16.60
CA GLY A 522 8.13 -11.29 -17.83
C GLY A 522 8.40 -12.46 -18.81
N ASP A 523 9.25 -13.43 -18.44
CA ASP A 523 9.58 -14.61 -19.26
C ASP A 523 8.47 -15.67 -19.16
N ARG A 524 7.25 -15.32 -19.60
CA ARG A 524 6.03 -16.12 -19.44
C ARG A 524 6.18 -17.56 -19.92
N ALA A 525 6.76 -17.73 -21.09
CA ALA A 525 6.93 -19.07 -21.68
C ALA A 525 7.90 -19.94 -20.87
N GLN A 526 8.96 -19.35 -20.29
CA GLN A 526 9.90 -20.08 -19.43
C GLN A 526 9.24 -20.44 -18.10
N ALA A 527 8.51 -19.51 -17.51
CA ALA A 527 7.77 -19.74 -16.27
C ALA A 527 6.81 -20.92 -16.39
N VAL A 528 6.00 -20.96 -17.46
CA VAL A 528 5.07 -22.08 -17.72
C VAL A 528 5.84 -23.40 -17.86
N ARG A 529 6.95 -23.44 -18.63
CA ARG A 529 7.76 -24.66 -18.77
C ARG A 529 8.35 -25.13 -17.44
N SER A 530 8.82 -24.20 -16.59
CA SER A 530 9.34 -24.55 -15.26
C SER A 530 8.23 -25.13 -14.39
N TRP A 531 7.05 -24.52 -14.38
CA TRP A 531 5.90 -25.05 -13.63
C TRP A 531 5.39 -26.39 -14.18
N GLU A 532 5.41 -26.60 -15.49
CA GLU A 532 5.06 -27.92 -16.09
C GLU A 532 6.05 -29.01 -15.68
N ARG A 533 7.37 -28.73 -15.64
CA ARG A 533 8.36 -29.67 -15.11
C ARG A 533 8.13 -29.93 -13.61
N SER A 534 7.86 -28.87 -12.84
CA SER A 534 7.55 -28.97 -11.42
C SER A 534 6.33 -29.87 -11.18
N LEU A 535 5.24 -29.68 -11.96
CA LEU A 535 4.04 -30.50 -11.87
C LEU A 535 4.27 -31.96 -12.28
N ALA A 536 5.12 -32.20 -13.29
CA ALA A 536 5.48 -33.55 -13.70
C ALA A 536 6.30 -34.30 -12.65
N ALA A 537 7.16 -33.59 -11.91
CA ALA A 537 7.93 -34.15 -10.81
C ALA A 537 7.10 -34.40 -9.55
N HIS A 538 6.15 -33.54 -9.26
CA HIS A 538 5.27 -33.64 -8.09
C HIS A 538 3.92 -32.96 -8.34
N ALA A 539 2.82 -33.67 -8.12
CA ALA A 539 1.47 -33.12 -8.19
C ALA A 539 1.24 -32.14 -7.02
N SER A 540 1.45 -30.84 -7.28
CA SER A 540 1.38 -29.78 -6.27
C SER A 540 0.22 -28.83 -6.54
N PRO A 541 -0.64 -28.55 -5.53
CA PRO A 541 -1.72 -27.56 -5.64
C PRO A 541 -1.18 -26.15 -5.95
N TRP A 542 0.01 -25.82 -5.43
CA TRP A 542 0.67 -24.55 -5.66
C TRP A 542 1.09 -24.34 -7.10
N VAL A 543 1.57 -25.41 -7.75
CA VAL A 543 1.95 -25.39 -9.16
C VAL A 543 0.71 -25.31 -10.05
N LEU A 544 -0.35 -26.06 -9.72
CA LEU A 544 -1.64 -25.97 -10.42
C LEU A 544 -2.20 -24.54 -10.37
N ARG A 545 -2.14 -23.88 -9.23
CA ARG A 545 -2.53 -22.47 -9.09
C ARG A 545 -1.67 -21.55 -9.96
N ALA A 546 -0.34 -21.69 -9.95
CA ALA A 546 0.55 -20.87 -10.76
C ALA A 546 0.26 -21.01 -12.27
N LEU A 547 0.02 -22.24 -12.73
CA LEU A 547 -0.39 -22.53 -14.09
C LEU A 547 -1.78 -21.99 -14.41
N ALA A 548 -2.73 -21.98 -13.44
CA ALA A 548 -4.06 -21.39 -13.61
C ALA A 548 -3.98 -19.86 -13.79
N VAL A 549 -3.12 -19.18 -13.03
CA VAL A 549 -2.83 -17.75 -13.24
C VAL A 549 -2.29 -17.49 -14.64
N ALA A 550 -1.36 -18.33 -15.11
CA ALA A 550 -0.81 -18.20 -16.46
C ALA A 550 -1.87 -18.43 -17.55
N ASP A 551 -2.80 -19.38 -17.36
CA ASP A 551 -3.89 -19.59 -18.29
C ASP A 551 -4.89 -18.44 -18.27
N THR A 552 -5.18 -17.84 -17.11
CA THR A 552 -6.00 -16.62 -17.01
C THR A 552 -5.36 -15.45 -17.77
N ALA A 553 -4.04 -15.25 -17.59
CA ALA A 553 -3.30 -14.20 -18.30
C ALA A 553 -3.18 -14.44 -19.81
N ALA A 554 -3.38 -15.68 -20.26
CA ALA A 554 -3.40 -16.09 -21.68
C ALA A 554 -4.81 -16.22 -22.27
N ASP A 555 -5.83 -15.68 -21.58
CA ASP A 555 -7.25 -15.73 -21.98
C ASP A 555 -7.76 -17.15 -22.27
N ARG A 556 -7.47 -18.08 -21.33
CA ARG A 556 -7.90 -19.50 -21.41
C ARG A 556 -8.74 -19.85 -20.18
N PRO A 557 -9.96 -19.29 -20.05
CA PRO A 557 -10.75 -19.35 -18.83
C PRO A 557 -11.14 -20.77 -18.42
N GLU A 558 -11.47 -21.65 -19.36
CA GLU A 558 -11.86 -23.05 -19.06
C GLU A 558 -10.69 -23.82 -18.45
N ARG A 559 -9.49 -23.67 -19.02
CA ARG A 559 -8.28 -24.35 -18.52
C ARG A 559 -7.82 -23.78 -17.19
N ALA A 560 -7.93 -22.47 -17.00
CA ALA A 560 -7.67 -21.83 -15.73
C ALA A 560 -8.61 -22.38 -14.64
N ALA A 561 -9.91 -22.44 -14.93
CA ALA A 561 -10.93 -22.98 -14.03
C ALA A 561 -10.66 -24.44 -13.64
N GLU A 562 -10.31 -25.30 -14.62
CA GLU A 562 -9.94 -26.70 -14.36
C GLU A 562 -8.75 -26.83 -13.40
N ARG A 563 -7.69 -26.04 -13.63
CA ARG A 563 -6.48 -26.07 -12.80
C ARG A 563 -6.73 -25.50 -11.40
N TYR A 564 -7.47 -24.42 -11.29
CA TYR A 564 -7.85 -23.88 -9.99
C TYR A 564 -8.67 -24.89 -9.19
N LEU A 565 -9.64 -25.53 -9.81
CA LEU A 565 -10.49 -26.49 -9.14
C LEU A 565 -9.70 -27.73 -8.70
N ALA A 566 -8.86 -28.28 -9.60
CA ALA A 566 -7.99 -29.40 -9.26
C ALA A 566 -7.01 -29.07 -8.12
N GLY A 567 -6.43 -27.86 -8.13
CA GLY A 567 -5.54 -27.39 -7.06
C GLY A 567 -6.27 -27.21 -5.74
N TYR A 568 -7.46 -26.60 -5.74
CA TYR A 568 -8.28 -26.41 -4.55
C TYR A 568 -8.69 -27.76 -3.94
N ASP A 569 -9.18 -28.70 -4.74
CA ASP A 569 -9.61 -30.02 -4.27
C ASP A 569 -8.44 -30.83 -3.69
N ALA A 570 -7.26 -30.81 -4.33
CA ALA A 570 -6.06 -31.46 -3.85
C ALA A 570 -5.60 -30.87 -2.50
N LEU A 571 -5.59 -29.53 -2.38
CA LEU A 571 -5.21 -28.83 -1.17
C LEU A 571 -6.18 -29.13 -0.02
N ALA A 572 -7.49 -29.07 -0.28
CA ALA A 572 -8.51 -29.34 0.72
C ALA A 572 -8.47 -30.78 1.23
N ALA A 573 -8.22 -31.77 0.34
CA ALA A 573 -8.04 -33.17 0.74
C ALA A 573 -6.82 -33.33 1.69
N THR A 574 -5.67 -32.76 1.31
CA THR A 574 -4.44 -32.87 2.12
C THR A 574 -4.57 -32.23 3.49
N LEU A 575 -5.22 -31.07 3.57
CA LEU A 575 -5.40 -30.36 4.85
C LEU A 575 -6.43 -31.02 5.76
N THR A 576 -7.45 -31.68 5.21
CA THR A 576 -8.41 -32.48 5.98
C THR A 576 -7.74 -33.72 6.57
N ASP A 577 -6.90 -34.40 5.81
CA ASP A 577 -6.15 -35.59 6.28
C ASP A 577 -5.15 -35.23 7.39
N ALA A 578 -4.50 -34.06 7.30
CA ALA A 578 -3.55 -33.59 8.32
C ALA A 578 -4.23 -33.30 9.68
N VAL A 579 -5.44 -32.74 9.68
CA VAL A 579 -6.23 -32.47 10.90
C VAL A 579 -6.65 -33.77 11.57
N THR A 580 -7.08 -34.77 10.81
CA THR A 580 -7.46 -36.10 11.35
C THR A 580 -6.28 -36.88 11.95
N LEU A 581 -5.06 -36.64 11.46
CA LEU A 581 -3.84 -37.28 11.97
C LEU A 581 -3.33 -36.62 13.27
N THR A 582 -3.54 -35.31 13.46
CA THR A 582 -3.16 -34.60 14.71
C THR A 582 -4.08 -34.95 15.88
N ASP A 583 -5.35 -35.20 15.64
CA ASP A 583 -6.29 -35.65 16.69
C ASP A 583 -6.02 -37.08 17.20
N ALA A 584 -5.22 -37.88 16.45
CA ALA A 584 -4.89 -39.26 16.81
C ALA A 584 -3.59 -39.38 17.65
N VAL A 585 -2.82 -38.29 17.79
CA VAL A 585 -1.58 -38.28 18.60
C VAL A 585 -1.76 -37.39 19.82
N THR A 586 -2.19 -37.95 20.92
CA THR A 586 -2.11 -37.34 22.27
C THR A 586 -0.65 -37.18 22.66
N VAL A 587 -0.08 -36.02 22.42
CA VAL A 587 1.27 -35.65 22.92
C VAL A 587 1.08 -35.14 24.36
N THR A 588 1.61 -35.88 25.33
CA THR A 588 1.83 -35.42 26.71
C THR A 588 2.68 -34.14 26.69
N PRO A 589 2.27 -33.06 27.35
CA PRO A 589 3.02 -31.82 27.34
C PRO A 589 4.31 -32.00 28.16
N ALA A 590 5.47 -31.76 27.53
CA ALA A 590 6.71 -31.46 28.22
C ALA A 590 6.70 -29.99 28.65
N ASP A 591 7.19 -29.71 29.86
CA ASP A 591 7.18 -28.40 30.50
C ASP A 591 7.65 -27.25 29.59
N PRO A 592 6.91 -26.12 29.55
CA PRO A 592 7.29 -24.97 28.73
C PRO A 592 8.36 -24.15 29.45
N VAL A 593 9.55 -24.07 28.88
CA VAL A 593 10.45 -22.96 29.15
C VAL A 593 9.92 -21.78 28.33
N SER A 594 9.15 -20.94 28.99
CA SER A 594 8.57 -19.73 28.39
C SER A 594 9.67 -18.69 28.16
N LEU A 595 10.03 -18.48 26.89
CA LEU A 595 10.52 -17.20 26.43
C LEU A 595 9.29 -16.34 26.09
N PRO A 596 9.27 -15.03 26.44
CA PRO A 596 8.14 -14.17 26.10
C PRO A 596 8.02 -14.09 24.59
N ALA A 597 6.82 -14.41 24.07
CA ALA A 597 6.47 -14.24 22.68
C ALA A 597 6.56 -12.76 22.33
N ASP A 598 7.34 -12.43 21.32
CA ASP A 598 7.39 -11.11 20.69
C ASP A 598 6.04 -10.89 19.96
N PRO A 599 5.22 -9.90 20.33
CA PRO A 599 3.87 -9.74 19.77
C PRO A 599 3.84 -9.15 18.35
N GLY A 600 4.96 -9.06 17.65
CA GLY A 600 5.11 -8.32 16.40
C GLY A 600 5.42 -9.13 15.13
N LEU A 601 5.68 -10.44 15.19
CA LEU A 601 5.93 -11.26 14.00
C LEU A 601 4.84 -12.32 13.86
N PRO A 602 4.18 -12.43 12.68
CA PRO A 602 3.30 -13.54 12.42
C PRO A 602 4.09 -14.85 12.47
N ASP A 603 3.63 -15.77 13.30
CA ASP A 603 4.18 -17.12 13.43
C ASP A 603 4.08 -17.85 12.07
N GLU A 604 5.17 -17.96 11.35
CA GLU A 604 5.24 -18.60 10.01
C GLU A 604 4.87 -20.10 10.05
N ALA A 605 4.82 -20.72 11.24
CA ALA A 605 4.50 -22.12 11.42
C ALA A 605 2.98 -22.42 11.50
N GLY A 606 2.12 -21.39 11.57
CA GLY A 606 0.73 -21.54 11.98
C GLY A 606 -0.33 -20.98 11.04
N GLN A 607 -0.08 -20.83 9.73
CA GLN A 607 -1.20 -20.49 8.83
C GLN A 607 -2.25 -21.60 8.86
N SER A 608 -3.43 -21.30 9.41
CA SER A 608 -4.50 -22.27 9.51
C SER A 608 -4.90 -22.78 8.11
N ALA A 609 -5.29 -24.04 8.02
CA ALA A 609 -5.84 -24.63 6.80
C ALA A 609 -6.92 -23.74 6.16
N ARG A 610 -7.73 -23.09 7.01
CA ARG A 610 -8.78 -22.16 6.61
C ARG A 610 -8.22 -20.93 5.88
N THR A 611 -7.15 -20.30 6.38
CA THR A 611 -6.49 -19.14 5.72
C THR A 611 -6.00 -19.48 4.32
N VAL A 612 -5.34 -20.63 4.19
CA VAL A 612 -4.80 -21.08 2.90
C VAL A 612 -5.91 -21.40 1.91
N LEU A 613 -6.94 -22.13 2.33
CA LEU A 613 -8.09 -22.46 1.47
C LEU A 613 -8.91 -21.23 1.10
N ARG A 614 -9.07 -20.26 2.03
CA ARG A 614 -9.71 -18.98 1.74
C ARG A 614 -8.95 -18.21 0.67
N ALA A 615 -7.64 -18.03 0.82
CA ALA A 615 -6.81 -17.32 -0.18
C ALA A 615 -6.93 -17.96 -1.57
N PHE A 616 -6.89 -19.30 -1.63
CA PHE A 616 -7.03 -20.03 -2.87
C PHE A 616 -8.44 -19.89 -3.50
N ALA A 617 -9.50 -19.95 -2.68
CA ALA A 617 -10.89 -19.78 -3.13
C ALA A 617 -11.14 -18.38 -3.69
N LEU A 618 -10.58 -17.33 -3.06
CA LEU A 618 -10.71 -15.94 -3.52
C LEU A 618 -10.13 -15.71 -4.93
N GLU A 619 -9.16 -16.51 -5.36
CA GLU A 619 -8.65 -16.51 -6.73
C GLU A 619 -9.42 -17.46 -7.66
N ALA A 620 -9.77 -18.65 -7.17
CA ALA A 620 -10.41 -19.68 -7.97
C ALA A 620 -11.84 -19.30 -8.39
N VAL A 621 -12.64 -18.75 -7.46
CA VAL A 621 -14.05 -18.45 -7.71
C VAL A 621 -14.25 -17.43 -8.84
N PRO A 622 -13.55 -16.30 -8.91
CA PRO A 622 -13.63 -15.40 -10.07
C PRO A 622 -13.28 -16.09 -11.41
N ALA A 623 -12.27 -16.97 -11.41
CA ALA A 623 -11.89 -17.72 -12.62
C ALA A 623 -12.97 -18.73 -13.04
N LEU A 624 -13.60 -19.42 -12.08
CA LEU A 624 -14.72 -20.32 -12.33
C LEU A 624 -15.92 -19.55 -12.88
N LEU A 625 -16.24 -18.38 -12.33
CA LEU A 625 -17.33 -17.53 -12.83
C LEU A 625 -17.04 -17.03 -14.26
N ALA A 626 -15.80 -16.64 -14.56
CA ALA A 626 -15.39 -16.21 -15.89
C ALA A 626 -15.52 -17.35 -16.94
N ALA A 627 -15.34 -18.60 -16.52
CA ALA A 627 -15.54 -19.80 -17.36
C ALA A 627 -16.99 -20.29 -17.37
N GLY A 628 -17.97 -19.56 -16.81
CA GLY A 628 -19.38 -19.96 -16.76
C GLY A 628 -19.67 -21.13 -15.81
N ARG A 629 -18.74 -21.46 -14.89
CA ARG A 629 -18.83 -22.63 -13.98
C ARG A 629 -19.38 -22.22 -12.61
N ALA A 630 -20.55 -21.59 -12.58
CA ALA A 630 -21.15 -21.04 -11.35
C ALA A 630 -21.43 -22.12 -10.28
N ASP A 631 -21.78 -23.35 -10.66
CA ASP A 631 -22.04 -24.45 -9.72
C ASP A 631 -20.75 -24.93 -9.05
N ASP A 632 -19.63 -24.94 -9.77
CA ASP A 632 -18.34 -25.25 -9.19
C ASP A 632 -17.86 -24.13 -8.25
N ALA A 633 -18.14 -22.86 -8.58
CA ALA A 633 -17.88 -21.72 -7.73
C ALA A 633 -18.66 -21.83 -6.40
N ALA A 634 -19.94 -22.17 -6.46
CA ALA A 634 -20.77 -22.42 -5.28
C ALA A 634 -20.19 -23.56 -4.41
N ARG A 635 -19.78 -24.68 -5.04
CA ARG A 635 -19.20 -25.84 -4.36
C ARG A 635 -17.90 -25.46 -3.62
N VAL A 636 -17.03 -24.63 -4.21
CA VAL A 636 -15.81 -24.13 -3.55
C VAL A 636 -16.15 -23.28 -2.34
N LEU A 637 -17.09 -22.34 -2.45
CA LEU A 637 -17.49 -21.44 -1.37
C LEU A 637 -18.21 -22.14 -0.21
N ASP A 638 -19.04 -23.15 -0.52
CA ASP A 638 -19.87 -23.84 0.46
C ASP A 638 -19.18 -25.08 1.06
N ARG A 639 -17.95 -25.41 0.62
CA ARG A 639 -17.19 -26.53 1.19
C ARG A 639 -16.85 -26.25 2.63
N PRO A 640 -17.22 -27.16 3.55
CA PRO A 640 -16.81 -27.04 4.95
C PRO A 640 -15.31 -27.19 5.11
N VAL A 641 -14.68 -26.28 5.86
CA VAL A 641 -13.23 -26.27 6.15
C VAL A 641 -13.00 -26.14 7.66
N PRO A 642 -11.94 -26.75 8.22
CA PRO A 642 -11.62 -26.61 9.63
C PRO A 642 -11.31 -25.16 10.00
N GLY A 643 -11.88 -24.68 11.11
CA GLY A 643 -11.54 -23.42 11.76
C GLY A 643 -10.46 -23.57 12.83
N PRO A 644 -9.95 -22.46 13.37
CA PRO A 644 -8.93 -22.48 14.42
C PRO A 644 -9.45 -23.05 15.76
N ASP A 645 -10.77 -23.05 15.95
CA ASP A 645 -11.48 -23.61 17.11
C ASP A 645 -11.89 -25.08 16.91
N GLY A 646 -11.49 -25.70 15.79
CA GLY A 646 -11.87 -27.05 15.40
C GLY A 646 -13.29 -27.17 14.80
N ALA A 647 -14.07 -26.08 14.73
CA ALA A 647 -15.35 -26.09 14.03
C ALA A 647 -15.14 -26.23 12.50
N VAL A 648 -15.97 -27.07 11.87
CA VAL A 648 -15.92 -27.29 10.42
C VAL A 648 -17.10 -26.56 9.78
N THR A 649 -16.83 -25.40 9.19
CA THR A 649 -17.85 -24.51 8.60
C THR A 649 -17.41 -24.06 7.20
N PRO A 650 -18.33 -23.61 6.33
CA PRO A 650 -17.95 -22.94 5.08
C PRO A 650 -17.04 -21.74 5.30
N LEU A 651 -16.36 -21.30 4.26
CA LEU A 651 -15.59 -20.05 4.27
C LEU A 651 -16.51 -18.86 4.58
N ASP A 652 -15.98 -17.86 5.27
CA ASP A 652 -16.69 -16.65 5.70
C ASP A 652 -15.87 -15.36 5.39
N GLY A 653 -16.42 -14.21 5.77
CA GLY A 653 -15.86 -12.88 5.53
C GLY A 653 -16.52 -12.17 4.34
N GLY A 654 -16.46 -10.85 4.35
CA GLY A 654 -17.22 -10.03 3.41
C GLY A 654 -16.87 -10.25 1.94
N ARG A 655 -15.60 -10.50 1.61
CA ARG A 655 -15.21 -10.85 0.23
C ARG A 655 -15.83 -12.17 -0.22
N VAL A 656 -15.92 -13.15 0.67
CA VAL A 656 -16.57 -14.44 0.39
C VAL A 656 -18.06 -14.25 0.17
N GLU A 657 -18.73 -13.43 0.98
CA GLU A 657 -20.16 -13.12 0.83
C GLU A 657 -20.45 -12.37 -0.49
N LEU A 658 -19.57 -11.43 -0.87
CA LEU A 658 -19.66 -10.77 -2.17
C LEU A 658 -19.54 -11.78 -3.33
N LEU A 659 -18.61 -12.74 -3.24
CA LEU A 659 -18.47 -13.81 -4.23
C LEU A 659 -19.68 -14.75 -4.25
N ARG A 660 -20.31 -15.04 -3.09
CA ARG A 660 -21.59 -15.78 -3.04
C ARG A 660 -22.70 -15.05 -3.76
N ALA A 661 -22.83 -13.72 -3.56
CA ALA A 661 -23.82 -12.92 -4.27
C ALA A 661 -23.58 -12.96 -5.81
N ARG A 662 -22.34 -12.82 -6.25
CA ARG A 662 -21.95 -12.92 -7.67
C ARG A 662 -22.20 -14.32 -8.24
N THR A 663 -21.95 -15.35 -7.46
CA THR A 663 -22.20 -16.76 -7.84
C THR A 663 -23.70 -17.02 -7.98
N ALA A 664 -24.53 -16.57 -7.04
CA ALA A 664 -25.99 -16.70 -7.12
C ALA A 664 -26.53 -15.96 -8.35
N LEU A 665 -26.04 -14.75 -8.64
CA LEU A 665 -26.40 -14.01 -9.85
C LEU A 665 -26.03 -14.80 -11.12
N ALA A 666 -24.84 -15.39 -11.18
CA ALA A 666 -24.39 -16.20 -12.32
C ALA A 666 -25.17 -17.52 -12.47
N GLN A 667 -25.74 -18.04 -11.38
CA GLN A 667 -26.68 -19.18 -11.39
C GLN A 667 -28.11 -18.80 -11.83
N GLY A 668 -28.37 -17.51 -12.12
CA GLY A 668 -29.70 -17.03 -12.52
C GLY A 668 -30.65 -16.84 -11.33
N ASP A 669 -30.11 -16.68 -10.11
CA ASP A 669 -30.90 -16.41 -8.90
C ASP A 669 -30.57 -15.00 -8.34
N PRO A 670 -31.10 -13.93 -8.99
CA PRO A 670 -30.88 -12.56 -8.51
C PRO A 670 -31.59 -12.29 -7.17
N GLY A 671 -32.63 -13.06 -6.83
CA GLY A 671 -33.31 -12.97 -5.54
C GLY A 671 -32.40 -13.37 -4.38
N ARG A 672 -31.71 -14.51 -4.51
CA ARG A 672 -30.70 -14.96 -3.54
C ARG A 672 -29.51 -14.00 -3.48
N ALA A 673 -29.01 -13.53 -4.62
CA ALA A 673 -27.94 -12.54 -4.66
C ALA A 673 -28.32 -11.26 -3.89
N ARG A 674 -29.55 -10.79 -4.09
CA ARG A 674 -30.08 -9.62 -3.38
C ARG A 674 -30.21 -9.86 -1.88
N ALA A 675 -30.72 -11.01 -1.45
CA ALA A 675 -30.83 -11.36 -0.04
C ALA A 675 -29.47 -11.36 0.67
N ILE A 676 -28.41 -11.84 -0.01
CA ILE A 676 -27.04 -11.77 0.53
C ILE A 676 -26.59 -10.31 0.69
N LEU A 677 -26.74 -9.48 -0.35
CA LEU A 677 -26.32 -8.07 -0.26
C LEU A 677 -27.12 -7.28 0.76
N ASP A 678 -28.40 -7.60 1.00
CA ASP A 678 -29.25 -6.94 1.99
C ASP A 678 -28.84 -7.25 3.44
N THR A 679 -27.96 -8.23 3.69
CA THR A 679 -27.39 -8.46 5.03
C THR A 679 -26.42 -7.35 5.46
N GLY A 680 -26.01 -6.46 4.55
CA GLY A 680 -25.02 -5.43 4.83
C GLY A 680 -23.59 -5.98 4.74
N VAL A 681 -23.25 -6.58 3.61
CA VAL A 681 -21.91 -7.17 3.34
C VAL A 681 -20.81 -6.13 3.58
N VAL A 682 -19.87 -6.44 4.45
CA VAL A 682 -18.69 -5.63 4.76
C VAL A 682 -17.48 -6.30 4.13
N VAL A 683 -16.96 -5.73 3.03
CA VAL A 683 -15.77 -6.25 2.33
C VAL A 683 -14.55 -5.56 2.92
N GLU A 684 -13.80 -6.25 3.75
CA GLU A 684 -12.70 -5.70 4.56
C GLU A 684 -11.52 -5.24 3.69
N ASP A 685 -11.25 -5.96 2.62
CA ASP A 685 -10.13 -5.83 1.70
C ASP A 685 -10.49 -5.11 0.38
N LEU A 686 -11.41 -4.12 0.43
CA LEU A 686 -11.65 -3.23 -0.71
C LEU A 686 -10.40 -2.41 -1.00
N ALA A 687 -9.96 -2.47 -2.26
CA ALA A 687 -8.87 -1.64 -2.75
C ALA A 687 -9.34 -0.22 -3.08
N GLU A 688 -8.42 0.71 -3.08
CA GLU A 688 -8.67 2.08 -3.53
C GLU A 688 -9.25 2.09 -4.96
N GLY A 689 -10.40 2.72 -5.13
CA GLY A 689 -11.10 2.78 -6.43
C GLY A 689 -11.79 1.47 -6.86
N ASP A 690 -11.90 0.45 -5.99
CA ASP A 690 -12.66 -0.77 -6.26
C ASP A 690 -14.17 -0.44 -6.32
N GLU A 691 -14.79 -0.73 -7.45
CA GLU A 691 -16.23 -0.56 -7.69
C GLU A 691 -16.98 -1.91 -7.66
N THR A 692 -16.33 -3.03 -7.31
CA THR A 692 -16.92 -4.39 -7.41
C THR A 692 -18.20 -4.53 -6.59
N LEU A 693 -18.26 -3.92 -5.41
CA LEU A 693 -19.45 -3.98 -4.54
C LEU A 693 -20.63 -3.22 -5.15
N SER A 694 -20.41 -2.00 -5.63
CA SER A 694 -21.44 -1.19 -6.31
C SER A 694 -21.84 -1.80 -7.66
N ASP A 695 -20.90 -2.33 -8.42
CA ASP A 695 -21.17 -3.02 -9.68
C ASP A 695 -22.02 -4.28 -9.47
N THR A 696 -21.73 -5.07 -8.43
CA THR A 696 -22.52 -6.26 -8.09
C THR A 696 -23.94 -5.88 -7.69
N TRP A 697 -24.10 -4.84 -6.86
CA TRP A 697 -25.42 -4.32 -6.48
C TRP A 697 -26.27 -3.95 -7.71
N TYR A 698 -25.70 -3.16 -8.62
CA TYR A 698 -26.42 -2.73 -9.82
C TYR A 698 -26.71 -3.88 -10.78
N ALA A 699 -25.80 -4.85 -10.94
CA ALA A 699 -26.04 -6.05 -11.76
C ALA A 699 -27.22 -6.87 -11.23
N VAL A 700 -27.32 -7.02 -9.90
CA VAL A 700 -28.46 -7.71 -9.25
C VAL A 700 -29.75 -6.90 -9.44
N ALA A 701 -29.72 -5.58 -9.29
CA ALA A 701 -30.89 -4.72 -9.51
C ALA A 701 -31.40 -4.79 -10.94
N GLU A 702 -30.51 -4.78 -11.92
CA GLU A 702 -30.85 -4.91 -13.35
C GLU A 702 -31.47 -6.28 -13.67
N ALA A 703 -30.94 -7.38 -13.10
CA ALA A 703 -31.49 -8.73 -13.27
C ALA A 703 -32.88 -8.84 -12.66
N LEU A 704 -33.13 -8.37 -11.44
CA LEU A 704 -34.43 -8.37 -10.80
C LEU A 704 -35.48 -7.56 -11.58
N HIS A 705 -35.08 -6.46 -12.22
CA HIS A 705 -35.96 -5.65 -13.03
C HIS A 705 -36.34 -6.34 -14.36
N THR A 706 -35.43 -7.12 -14.95
CA THR A 706 -35.67 -7.90 -16.17
C THR A 706 -36.63 -9.03 -15.91
N ASP A 707 -36.55 -9.73 -14.80
CA ASP A 707 -37.44 -10.82 -14.40
C ASP A 707 -38.88 -10.35 -14.13
N GLN A 708 -39.06 -9.08 -13.77
CA GLN A 708 -40.38 -8.48 -13.52
C GLN A 708 -41.04 -7.89 -14.76
N ALA A 709 -40.35 -7.80 -15.90
CA ALA A 709 -40.88 -7.26 -17.12
C ALA A 709 -41.83 -8.30 -17.81
N PRO A 710 -43.08 -7.93 -18.18
CA PRO A 710 -43.98 -8.85 -18.83
C PRO A 710 -43.41 -9.30 -20.20
N ALA A 711 -43.39 -10.61 -20.44
CA ALA A 711 -42.94 -11.22 -21.68
C ALA A 711 -43.83 -10.75 -22.85
N GLY A 712 -43.38 -9.81 -23.64
CA GLY A 712 -44.08 -9.37 -24.84
C GLY A 712 -43.73 -7.97 -25.31
N LYS A 713 -42.63 -7.82 -26.04
CA LYS A 713 -42.47 -6.85 -27.14
C LYS A 713 -41.27 -7.25 -28.00
N GLY A 714 -41.45 -7.19 -29.31
CA GLY A 714 -40.58 -7.76 -30.33
C GLY A 714 -39.17 -7.14 -30.43
N ALA A 715 -38.32 -7.89 -31.09
CA ALA A 715 -36.87 -7.83 -31.13
C ALA A 715 -36.21 -6.65 -31.89
N ASP A 716 -36.92 -5.60 -32.30
CA ASP A 716 -36.40 -4.62 -33.27
C ASP A 716 -36.06 -3.21 -32.69
N GLN A 717 -35.99 -3.03 -31.37
CA GLN A 717 -35.61 -1.73 -30.75
C GLN A 717 -34.64 -1.91 -29.55
N GLN A 718 -33.55 -2.64 -29.74
CA GLN A 718 -32.77 -3.10 -28.58
C GLN A 718 -31.75 -2.08 -27.96
N ASP A 719 -31.20 -1.13 -28.71
CA ASP A 719 -30.10 -0.30 -28.16
C ASP A 719 -30.55 0.89 -27.31
N GLY A 720 -31.61 1.59 -27.67
CA GLY A 720 -32.16 2.69 -26.87
C GLY A 720 -32.99 2.24 -25.66
N ALA A 721 -33.72 1.12 -25.79
CA ALA A 721 -34.56 0.58 -24.71
C ALA A 721 -33.74 -0.03 -23.53
N SER A 722 -32.53 -0.50 -23.78
CA SER A 722 -31.63 -1.09 -22.79
C SER A 722 -31.07 -0.05 -21.81
N GLY A 723 -30.67 1.14 -22.27
CA GLY A 723 -30.19 2.22 -21.43
C GLY A 723 -31.25 2.75 -20.46
N ASP A 724 -32.47 2.92 -20.94
CA ASP A 724 -33.60 3.38 -20.12
C ASP A 724 -34.05 2.33 -19.09
N ALA A 725 -33.96 1.04 -19.40
CA ALA A 725 -34.30 -0.04 -18.46
C ALA A 725 -33.28 -0.08 -17.30
N ARG A 726 -31.98 0.05 -17.58
CA ARG A 726 -30.91 0.15 -16.58
C ARG A 726 -31.08 1.36 -15.68
N ALA A 727 -31.35 2.53 -16.26
CA ALA A 727 -31.59 3.74 -15.48
C ALA A 727 -32.77 3.58 -14.52
N ARG A 728 -33.87 2.95 -14.98
CA ARG A 728 -35.05 2.65 -14.14
C ARG A 728 -34.72 1.65 -13.04
N ALA A 729 -33.96 0.59 -13.33
CA ALA A 729 -33.54 -0.40 -12.34
C ALA A 729 -32.70 0.25 -11.22
N ARG A 730 -31.75 1.11 -11.58
CA ARG A 730 -30.91 1.83 -10.63
C ARG A 730 -31.69 2.85 -9.80
N GLN A 731 -32.71 3.50 -10.40
CA GLN A 731 -33.60 4.40 -9.69
C GLN A 731 -34.50 3.64 -8.70
N ALA A 732 -34.99 2.46 -9.08
CA ALA A 732 -35.82 1.61 -8.21
C ALA A 732 -35.02 0.97 -7.07
N HIS A 733 -33.72 0.75 -7.27
CA HIS A 733 -32.80 0.13 -6.32
C HIS A 733 -31.56 1.01 -6.12
N PRO A 734 -31.66 2.14 -5.38
CA PRO A 734 -30.55 3.02 -5.15
C PRO A 734 -29.42 2.30 -4.39
N LEU A 735 -28.18 2.68 -4.69
CA LEU A 735 -27.02 2.12 -4.01
C LEU A 735 -27.07 2.49 -2.52
N PRO A 736 -26.97 1.52 -1.60
CA PRO A 736 -26.86 1.83 -0.17
C PRO A 736 -25.64 2.73 0.12
N PRO A 737 -25.75 3.73 1.00
CA PRO A 737 -24.61 4.60 1.33
C PRO A 737 -23.38 3.83 1.82
N GLY A 738 -23.58 2.69 2.53
CA GLY A 738 -22.50 1.83 2.98
C GLY A 738 -21.72 1.11 1.87
N TYR A 739 -22.25 1.09 0.64
CA TYR A 739 -21.66 0.44 -0.53
C TYR A 739 -21.06 1.44 -1.54
N ASP A 740 -21.21 2.75 -1.29
CA ASP A 740 -20.72 3.79 -2.19
C ASP A 740 -19.29 4.21 -1.85
N PHE A 741 -18.33 3.51 -2.43
CA PHE A 741 -16.90 3.81 -2.36
C PHE A 741 -16.36 4.47 -3.64
N ARG A 742 -17.24 4.95 -4.53
CA ARG A 742 -16.84 5.51 -5.82
C ARG A 742 -16.15 6.86 -5.66
N MET A 743 -14.94 6.97 -6.17
CA MET A 743 -14.06 8.14 -6.07
C MET A 743 -14.24 9.15 -7.21
N ARG A 744 -15.09 8.84 -8.19
CA ARG A 744 -15.33 9.64 -9.40
C ARG A 744 -16.83 9.71 -9.73
N PRO A 745 -17.26 10.70 -10.55
CA PRO A 745 -18.62 10.72 -11.09
C PRO A 745 -18.92 9.46 -11.90
N GLU A 746 -20.19 9.08 -11.97
CA GLU A 746 -20.61 8.06 -12.94
C GLU A 746 -20.28 8.51 -14.37
N ASP A 747 -19.55 7.69 -15.12
CA ASP A 747 -19.24 7.96 -16.51
C ASP A 747 -20.52 7.82 -17.35
N PRO A 748 -21.02 8.89 -18.01
CA PRO A 748 -22.21 8.83 -18.84
C PRO A 748 -22.06 7.86 -20.03
N GLN A 749 -20.83 7.61 -20.49
CA GLN A 749 -20.56 6.71 -21.62
C GLN A 749 -20.53 5.23 -21.22
N LYS A 750 -20.18 4.90 -19.97
CA LYS A 750 -20.29 3.56 -19.42
C LYS A 750 -21.75 3.09 -19.29
N ARG A 751 -22.70 3.99 -19.39
CA ARG A 751 -24.12 3.66 -19.44
C ARG A 751 -24.53 2.93 -20.74
N GLN A 752 -23.69 2.92 -21.76
CA GLN A 752 -24.04 2.42 -23.11
C GLN A 752 -23.40 1.08 -23.50
N ASP A 753 -22.32 0.59 -22.87
CA ASP A 753 -21.67 -0.65 -23.30
C ASP A 753 -20.98 -1.44 -22.18
N PRO A 754 -21.65 -2.47 -21.60
CA PRO A 754 -21.03 -3.34 -20.59
C PRO A 754 -20.07 -4.38 -21.16
N GLN A 755 -20.14 -4.69 -22.48
CA GLN A 755 -19.28 -5.70 -23.09
C GLN A 755 -17.88 -5.19 -23.43
N LYS A 756 -17.68 -3.87 -23.53
CA LYS A 756 -16.35 -3.26 -23.74
C LYS A 756 -15.47 -3.18 -22.49
N ARG A 757 -15.94 -3.66 -21.33
CA ARG A 757 -15.14 -3.75 -20.11
C ARG A 757 -14.10 -4.87 -20.11
N GLN A 758 -14.15 -5.79 -21.10
CA GLN A 758 -13.26 -6.95 -21.16
C GLN A 758 -12.12 -6.81 -22.19
N ASP A 759 -12.06 -5.71 -22.95
CA ASP A 759 -11.05 -5.63 -24.02
C ASP A 759 -10.12 -4.42 -23.89
N PRO A 760 -8.99 -4.56 -23.20
CA PRO A 760 -7.84 -3.72 -23.45
C PRO A 760 -6.77 -4.54 -24.15
N GLN A 761 -7.02 -5.02 -25.38
CA GLN A 761 -5.93 -5.40 -26.29
C GLN A 761 -6.47 -5.87 -27.64
N ASN A 762 -6.32 -5.06 -28.64
CA ASN A 762 -5.88 -5.53 -29.94
C ASN A 762 -5.05 -4.45 -30.62
N PRO A 763 -3.74 -4.61 -30.73
CA PRO A 763 -2.99 -4.13 -31.86
C PRO A 763 -2.65 -5.32 -32.74
N SER A 764 -3.52 -5.62 -33.70
CA SER A 764 -3.05 -6.26 -34.92
C SER A 764 -2.30 -5.22 -35.71
N ASP A 765 -0.97 -5.31 -35.70
CA ASP A 765 -0.20 -5.02 -36.88
C ASP A 765 1.15 -5.77 -36.88
N PRO A 766 1.52 -6.41 -38.01
CA PRO A 766 2.70 -7.23 -38.10
C PRO A 766 3.87 -6.40 -38.60
N HIS A 767 4.94 -6.32 -37.80
CA HIS A 767 6.33 -6.35 -38.37
C HIS A 767 7.35 -6.49 -37.23
#